data_eae769d9d013be1546ef307eda1289d1
#
_entry.id   eae769d9d013be1546ef307eda1289d1
#
_cell.length_a   1.000
_cell.length_b   1.000
_cell.length_c   1.000
_cell.angle_alpha   90.00
_cell.angle_beta   90.00
_cell.angle_gamma   90.00
#
_symmetry.space_group_name_H-M   'P 1'
#
loop_
_entity.id
_entity.type
_entity.pdbx_description
1 polymer ?
#
loop_
_entity_poly.entity_id
_entity_poly.type
_entity_poly.pdbx_seq_one_letter_code
_entity_poly.pdbx_strand_id
1 'polypeptide(L)'
;MRFYENPQKTSENREKPRSYYIPQGAAQYASLNGKWRFAYFPNSDLATEPKKWDEIYVPSCWQLKGYEDPNYTNINYPFACDMPYVPNINPMGMYEKDIVLSSKSKDFYLILEGVATCAAIYVNGEYVGFTQGSHLQAEFKISKQLKVGRNTIRICVYKWCAGSYLEDQDMFRYNGIFRDVYLLARPQNHITDFEITTEANKKIIVKTDKNAIIKLFDQDLLLEKKVGEVCEFTVKNPRLWTAETPYLYKVVIEYNGEIIEQMVGIRDIKVSPKYELLINGKPVTIKGVNHHDTMHGKGWCMSDEEMRRDVELIKSLNCNTIRTSHYPPHPKFLEYCNEYGIYVILECDMETHGFLRREPNVGYKYDMKKFAWPATNPDWEKEHVSRMERTYQRDKNQACVIMWSLGNESGYGTNFGKMIDYLKSVDSERLVHFESATSTAGISEEGLSKVDVVSQMYTSLGGIKKHMEEKTFDKPFMLCEFSHAMGNGPGDVWQYMDLVYKYPQYIGGCIWEWADHTVIVDGVAKYGGDFPGELTNDGNFCCDGLVFSDRSFKAGTYEVKSAYAPFRFKFEDNELKITNLFDFTAFDEYTIKYRIRVDDKCVEEKSLKLPIQPKQSISVITKTNPEKCHFGASIDLDLISPEGEVLATLSQPIECKNIKEKKNNTPAFIRDEDFFVYAKGDNFEYRFNKQLGNFDSMVVNGEELLNAPVKLSAFRAPIDNDRNRIRFWAKKNEWEGENLDVAFTNVRDVVVDGNSIVANCTLSGISRMPVFNYQTKVEIYSDGRISYTLDGKVREGAIWLPRLGYEFELNKDNQKFKYFANGPYENYCDMCHHVRQDWFESNCDSEYVNYPMPQEHGVHTNARSLCIENKIKFTAEEPFEFNVSKYSTHQLYKAMHTDEIGNSYATHVRIDYKNSGIGSNSCGPDLEPEFKLSEKEIFFQFDVKLA
;
A
#
# COMPACT_ATOMS: atom_id res chain seq x y z
N MET A 1 -16.25 -34.95 17.55
CA MET A 1 -16.01 -33.51 17.32
C MET A 1 -15.27 -32.98 18.52
N ARG A 2 -14.09 -32.43 18.32
CA ARG A 2 -13.30 -31.77 19.36
C ARG A 2 -13.99 -30.46 19.78
N PHE A 3 -13.73 -29.96 20.98
CA PHE A 3 -14.43 -28.76 21.46
C PHE A 3 -14.18 -27.52 20.60
N TYR A 4 -13.02 -27.45 19.94
CA TYR A 4 -12.64 -26.35 19.04
C TYR A 4 -13.13 -26.52 17.59
N GLU A 5 -13.88 -27.60 17.28
CA GLU A 5 -14.52 -27.85 15.98
C GLU A 5 -16.01 -27.48 15.96
N ASN A 6 -16.54 -26.96 17.07
CA ASN A 6 -17.96 -26.64 17.16
C ASN A 6 -18.22 -25.15 16.87
N PRO A 7 -18.80 -24.78 15.71
CA PRO A 7 -19.07 -23.39 15.36
C PRO A 7 -20.15 -22.73 16.23
N GLN A 8 -20.96 -23.53 16.94
CA GLN A 8 -21.95 -23.02 17.90
C GLN A 8 -21.34 -22.69 19.26
N LYS A 9 -20.07 -23.07 19.50
CA LYS A 9 -19.35 -22.83 20.78
C LYS A 9 -18.17 -21.91 20.57
N THR A 10 -18.43 -20.63 20.45
CA THR A 10 -17.40 -19.61 20.18
C THR A 10 -16.47 -19.35 21.39
N SER A 11 -16.93 -19.69 22.58
CA SER A 11 -16.17 -19.54 23.83
C SER A 11 -16.80 -20.36 24.97
N GLU A 12 -16.04 -20.49 26.07
CA GLU A 12 -16.53 -21.03 27.33
C GLU A 12 -15.97 -20.18 28.49
N ASN A 13 -16.84 -19.75 29.40
CA ASN A 13 -16.49 -18.93 30.57
C ASN A 13 -15.71 -17.63 30.25
N ARG A 14 -15.68 -17.17 28.99
CA ARG A 14 -15.20 -15.84 28.64
C ARG A 14 -16.20 -14.80 29.14
N GLU A 15 -15.72 -13.70 29.72
CA GLU A 15 -16.55 -12.58 30.09
C GLU A 15 -17.24 -11.96 28.86
N LYS A 16 -18.32 -11.22 29.08
CA LYS A 16 -18.98 -10.48 28.00
C LYS A 16 -18.02 -9.42 27.44
N PRO A 17 -18.04 -9.17 26.14
CA PRO A 17 -17.23 -8.10 25.55
C PRO A 17 -17.67 -6.74 26.13
N ARG A 18 -16.70 -5.87 26.35
CA ARG A 18 -16.86 -4.53 26.92
C ARG A 18 -15.96 -3.53 26.20
N SER A 19 -16.19 -2.24 26.45
CA SER A 19 -15.30 -1.18 25.99
C SER A 19 -13.87 -1.41 26.47
N TYR A 20 -12.90 -1.10 25.60
CA TYR A 20 -11.49 -1.17 25.97
C TYR A 20 -11.13 -0.05 26.94
N TYR A 21 -10.57 -0.39 28.05
CA TYR A 21 -9.95 0.51 29.02
C TYR A 21 -9.09 -0.27 30.01
N ILE A 22 -8.09 0.39 30.54
CA ILE A 22 -7.25 -0.12 31.64
C ILE A 22 -7.51 0.78 32.85
N PRO A 23 -8.26 0.29 33.88
CA PRO A 23 -8.59 1.09 35.04
C PRO A 23 -7.37 1.31 35.93
N GLN A 24 -7.35 2.46 36.61
CA GLN A 24 -6.33 2.92 37.55
C GLN A 24 -6.89 3.03 38.97
N GLY A 25 -6.10 3.57 39.92
CA GLY A 25 -6.52 3.79 41.29
C GLY A 25 -6.60 2.50 42.12
N ALA A 26 -7.80 2.14 42.57
CA ALA A 26 -7.99 0.88 43.30
C ALA A 26 -7.78 -0.38 42.46
N ALA A 27 -7.86 -0.29 41.11
CA ALA A 27 -7.46 -1.36 40.20
C ALA A 27 -5.93 -1.48 40.12
N GLN A 28 -5.45 -2.67 39.77
CA GLN A 28 -4.03 -2.92 39.52
C GLN A 28 -3.87 -3.66 38.19
N TYR A 29 -3.00 -3.14 37.37
CA TYR A 29 -2.56 -3.74 36.10
C TYR A 29 -1.21 -4.44 36.31
N ALA A 30 -1.07 -5.62 35.74
CA ALA A 30 0.20 -6.34 35.72
C ALA A 30 0.39 -6.99 34.34
N SER A 31 1.35 -6.46 33.58
CA SER A 31 1.74 -7.09 32.31
C SER A 31 2.30 -8.50 32.56
N LEU A 32 1.86 -9.43 31.72
CA LEU A 32 2.40 -10.78 31.64
C LEU A 32 3.29 -10.99 30.42
N ASN A 33 3.52 -9.95 29.63
CA ASN A 33 4.46 -9.99 28.51
C ASN A 33 5.87 -10.41 28.94
N GLY A 34 6.71 -10.71 27.96
CA GLY A 34 8.08 -11.14 28.18
C GLY A 34 8.23 -12.67 28.17
N LYS A 35 9.12 -13.21 28.94
CA LYS A 35 9.48 -14.64 28.93
C LYS A 35 8.39 -15.54 29.53
N TRP A 36 8.05 -16.60 28.76
CA TRP A 36 7.19 -17.70 29.20
C TRP A 36 7.92 -19.02 29.01
N ARG A 37 7.62 -20.03 29.83
CA ARG A 37 7.93 -21.41 29.50
C ARG A 37 7.05 -21.83 28.32
N PHE A 38 7.63 -22.56 27.39
CA PHE A 38 6.94 -22.98 26.17
C PHE A 38 7.24 -24.44 25.84
N ALA A 39 6.21 -25.15 25.38
CA ALA A 39 6.36 -26.48 24.82
C ALA A 39 5.51 -26.58 23.54
N TYR A 40 6.16 -26.90 22.42
CA TYR A 40 5.50 -27.10 21.15
C TYR A 40 5.16 -28.58 20.95
N PHE A 41 3.94 -28.84 20.53
CA PHE A 41 3.43 -30.16 20.17
C PHE A 41 2.99 -30.14 18.71
N PRO A 42 3.63 -30.95 17.83
CA PRO A 42 3.21 -31.05 16.42
C PRO A 42 1.79 -31.57 16.24
N ASN A 43 1.24 -32.24 17.25
CA ASN A 43 -0.15 -32.69 17.29
C ASN A 43 -0.68 -32.57 18.72
N SER A 44 -1.75 -31.81 18.91
CA SER A 44 -2.40 -31.58 20.20
C SER A 44 -2.91 -32.87 20.88
N ASP A 45 -3.28 -33.90 20.11
CA ASP A 45 -3.73 -35.20 20.63
C ASP A 45 -2.60 -35.98 21.32
N LEU A 46 -1.35 -35.64 21.03
CA LEU A 46 -0.15 -36.23 21.63
C LEU A 46 0.41 -35.38 22.79
N ALA A 47 -0.24 -34.28 23.12
CA ALA A 47 0.21 -33.40 24.19
C ALA A 47 0.17 -34.09 25.54
N THR A 48 1.28 -34.02 26.25
CA THR A 48 1.47 -34.55 27.61
C THR A 48 2.11 -33.47 28.47
N GLU A 49 2.25 -33.74 29.77
CA GLU A 49 3.04 -32.84 30.63
C GLU A 49 4.49 -32.76 30.11
N PRO A 50 5.00 -31.58 29.77
CA PRO A 50 6.35 -31.45 29.20
C PRO A 50 7.42 -31.89 30.14
N LYS A 51 8.31 -32.77 29.69
CA LYS A 51 9.52 -33.18 30.44
C LYS A 51 10.60 -32.10 30.42
N LYS A 52 10.59 -31.27 29.38
CA LYS A 52 11.48 -30.14 29.16
C LYS A 52 10.68 -28.97 28.62
N TRP A 53 10.97 -27.80 29.13
CA TRP A 53 10.39 -26.55 28.64
C TRP A 53 11.44 -25.74 27.91
N ASP A 54 11.06 -25.17 26.78
CA ASP A 54 11.78 -24.11 26.13
C ASP A 54 11.32 -22.73 26.68
N GLU A 55 11.89 -21.67 26.17
CA GLU A 55 11.54 -20.31 26.54
C GLU A 55 11.10 -19.54 25.29
N ILE A 56 9.95 -18.87 25.36
CA ILE A 56 9.46 -18.01 24.29
C ILE A 56 9.10 -16.63 24.84
N TYR A 57 9.30 -15.59 24.04
CA TYR A 57 8.80 -14.25 24.38
C TYR A 57 7.35 -14.08 23.92
N VAL A 58 6.54 -13.46 24.75
CA VAL A 58 5.16 -13.05 24.43
C VAL A 58 5.13 -11.52 24.51
N PRO A 59 4.58 -10.81 23.50
CA PRO A 59 4.00 -11.34 22.26
C PRO A 59 5.03 -11.92 21.27
N SER A 60 4.65 -12.99 20.56
CA SER A 60 5.39 -13.48 19.40
C SER A 60 4.59 -14.49 18.57
N CYS A 61 4.96 -14.64 17.30
CA CYS A 61 4.50 -15.71 16.42
C CYS A 61 5.51 -16.87 16.52
N TRP A 62 5.07 -18.10 16.82
CA TRP A 62 5.99 -19.21 17.04
C TRP A 62 6.74 -19.66 15.77
N GLN A 63 6.17 -19.43 14.57
CA GLN A 63 6.85 -19.70 13.30
C GLN A 63 8.16 -18.90 13.18
N LEU A 64 8.13 -17.64 13.60
CA LEU A 64 9.32 -16.78 13.60
C LEU A 64 10.28 -17.06 14.78
N LYS A 65 9.99 -18.09 15.57
CA LYS A 65 10.84 -18.61 16.66
C LYS A 65 11.35 -20.03 16.38
N GLY A 66 11.12 -20.54 15.15
CA GLY A 66 11.68 -21.81 14.68
C GLY A 66 10.88 -23.05 15.06
N TYR A 67 9.59 -22.93 15.39
CA TYR A 67 8.74 -24.09 15.72
C TYR A 67 7.94 -24.64 14.55
N GLU A 68 7.73 -23.85 13.52
CA GLU A 68 7.15 -24.23 12.23
C GLU A 68 7.65 -23.25 11.17
N ASP A 69 7.42 -23.55 9.89
CA ASP A 69 7.62 -22.62 8.81
C ASP A 69 6.44 -21.64 8.69
N PRO A 70 6.67 -20.37 8.31
CA PRO A 70 5.63 -19.47 7.83
C PRO A 70 4.95 -20.03 6.60
N ASN A 71 3.70 -19.63 6.35
CA ASN A 71 2.97 -19.95 5.13
C ASN A 71 2.15 -18.74 4.69
N TYR A 72 2.35 -18.29 3.47
CA TYR A 72 1.58 -17.20 2.90
C TYR A 72 0.53 -17.74 1.94
N THR A 73 -0.73 -17.35 2.16
CA THR A 73 -1.83 -17.58 1.21
C THR A 73 -2.72 -16.35 1.13
N ASN A 74 -3.18 -16.05 -0.09
CA ASN A 74 -4.23 -15.07 -0.34
C ASN A 74 -5.61 -15.75 -0.34
N ILE A 75 -5.85 -16.68 -1.29
CA ILE A 75 -7.18 -17.25 -1.50
C ILE A 75 -7.31 -18.67 -0.93
N ASN A 76 -6.22 -19.42 -0.87
CA ASN A 76 -6.31 -20.86 -0.59
C ASN A 76 -6.20 -21.17 0.89
N TYR A 77 -7.18 -21.90 1.46
CA TYR A 77 -6.95 -22.50 2.78
C TYR A 77 -5.75 -23.45 2.73
N PRO A 78 -4.79 -23.36 3.68
CA PRO A 78 -3.68 -24.29 3.76
C PRO A 78 -4.08 -25.67 4.34
N PHE A 79 -5.37 -26.00 4.31
CA PHE A 79 -5.94 -27.26 4.78
C PHE A 79 -7.23 -27.58 4.02
N ALA A 80 -7.76 -28.81 4.19
CA ALA A 80 -8.98 -29.25 3.49
C ALA A 80 -10.22 -28.52 3.99
N CYS A 81 -11.07 -28.07 3.07
CA CYS A 81 -12.37 -27.44 3.38
C CYS A 81 -13.43 -28.48 3.76
N ASP A 82 -13.30 -29.10 4.92
CA ASP A 82 -14.24 -30.11 5.47
C ASP A 82 -14.90 -29.58 6.75
N MET A 83 -15.59 -28.45 6.61
CA MET A 83 -16.20 -27.74 7.73
C MET A 83 -17.19 -28.57 8.54
N PRO A 84 -17.17 -28.45 9.87
CA PRO A 84 -16.33 -27.57 10.68
C PRO A 84 -15.02 -28.22 11.16
N TYR A 85 -14.66 -29.36 10.60
CA TYR A 85 -13.51 -30.15 11.01
C TYR A 85 -12.21 -29.51 10.53
N VAL A 86 -11.20 -29.53 11.39
CA VAL A 86 -9.84 -29.07 11.08
C VAL A 86 -8.88 -30.25 10.94
N PRO A 87 -7.66 -30.09 10.44
CA PRO A 87 -6.71 -31.18 10.32
C PRO A 87 -6.58 -32.01 11.59
N ASN A 88 -6.59 -33.33 11.45
CA ASN A 88 -6.43 -34.24 12.59
C ASN A 88 -5.07 -34.07 13.28
N ILE A 89 -4.04 -33.75 12.51
CA ILE A 89 -2.74 -33.33 13.04
C ILE A 89 -2.83 -31.82 13.22
N ASN A 90 -3.15 -31.41 14.46
CA ASN A 90 -3.33 -29.99 14.80
C ASN A 90 -2.26 -29.57 15.80
N PRO A 91 -1.29 -28.74 15.38
CA PRO A 91 -0.24 -28.27 16.26
C PRO A 91 -0.77 -27.44 17.44
N MET A 92 -0.03 -27.48 18.55
CA MET A 92 -0.38 -26.74 19.76
C MET A 92 0.87 -26.20 20.46
N GLY A 93 0.84 -24.92 20.83
CA GLY A 93 1.79 -24.29 21.75
C GLY A 93 1.25 -24.26 23.17
N MET A 94 1.98 -24.83 24.13
CA MET A 94 1.64 -24.75 25.54
C MET A 94 2.53 -23.72 26.21
N TYR A 95 1.93 -22.68 26.73
CA TYR A 95 2.59 -21.54 27.39
C TYR A 95 2.35 -21.62 28.89
N GLU A 96 3.38 -21.41 29.71
CA GLU A 96 3.23 -21.30 31.16
C GLU A 96 3.98 -20.12 31.74
N LYS A 97 3.33 -19.45 32.71
CA LYS A 97 3.92 -18.37 33.50
C LYS A 97 3.49 -18.46 34.93
N ASP A 98 4.46 -18.28 35.82
CA ASP A 98 4.22 -18.20 37.25
C ASP A 98 3.99 -16.75 37.67
N ILE A 99 3.03 -16.57 38.55
CA ILE A 99 2.73 -15.29 39.21
C ILE A 99 2.66 -15.48 40.72
N VAL A 100 2.89 -14.42 41.46
CA VAL A 100 2.80 -14.44 42.93
C VAL A 100 1.79 -13.42 43.40
N LEU A 101 0.79 -13.86 44.14
CA LEU A 101 -0.23 -13.00 44.69
C LEU A 101 -0.03 -12.79 46.22
N SER A 102 -0.04 -11.53 46.64
CA SER A 102 0.03 -11.17 48.04
C SER A 102 -1.35 -11.18 48.73
N SER A 103 -2.44 -11.04 47.96
CA SER A 103 -3.82 -10.98 48.47
C SER A 103 -4.82 -11.44 47.42
N LYS A 104 -6.01 -11.90 47.89
CA LYS A 104 -7.18 -12.23 47.05
C LYS A 104 -8.41 -11.38 47.39
N SER A 105 -8.22 -10.17 47.86
CA SER A 105 -9.31 -9.28 48.24
C SER A 105 -10.03 -8.63 47.06
N LYS A 106 -9.47 -8.80 45.81
CA LYS A 106 -9.97 -8.27 44.57
C LYS A 106 -10.48 -9.39 43.66
N ASP A 107 -11.22 -9.02 42.63
CA ASP A 107 -11.47 -9.85 41.48
C ASP A 107 -10.29 -9.78 40.49
N PHE A 108 -9.91 -10.92 39.94
CA PHE A 108 -8.79 -11.04 39.01
C PHE A 108 -9.27 -11.49 37.64
N TYR A 109 -8.83 -10.76 36.61
CA TYR A 109 -9.14 -11.01 35.24
C TYR A 109 -7.85 -11.20 34.44
N LEU A 110 -7.79 -12.28 33.66
CA LEU A 110 -6.74 -12.52 32.66
C LEU A 110 -7.26 -12.03 31.32
N ILE A 111 -6.53 -11.13 30.68
CA ILE A 111 -6.86 -10.57 29.39
C ILE A 111 -5.84 -11.01 28.35
N LEU A 112 -6.33 -11.46 27.20
CA LEU A 112 -5.61 -11.77 25.98
C LEU A 112 -6.08 -10.80 24.89
N GLU A 113 -5.20 -9.93 24.39
CA GLU A 113 -5.57 -8.97 23.33
C GLU A 113 -5.59 -9.62 21.94
N GLY A 114 -4.84 -10.70 21.74
CA GLY A 114 -4.84 -11.48 20.50
C GLY A 114 -4.10 -12.81 20.67
N VAL A 115 -4.75 -13.88 20.23
CA VAL A 115 -4.19 -15.25 20.27
C VAL A 115 -4.68 -16.08 19.09
N ALA A 116 -3.79 -16.58 18.28
CA ALA A 116 -4.10 -17.27 17.03
C ALA A 116 -3.90 -18.79 17.13
N THR A 117 -4.98 -19.60 16.84
CA THR A 117 -6.31 -19.17 16.42
C THR A 117 -7.33 -19.33 17.55
N CYS A 118 -7.07 -20.22 18.48
CA CYS A 118 -7.93 -20.44 19.68
C CYS A 118 -7.09 -20.87 20.86
N ALA A 119 -7.61 -20.64 22.06
CA ALA A 119 -6.89 -20.94 23.29
C ALA A 119 -7.77 -21.54 24.37
N ALA A 120 -7.23 -22.56 25.07
CA ALA A 120 -7.75 -23.07 26.32
C ALA A 120 -6.89 -22.58 27.48
N ILE A 121 -7.53 -22.09 28.53
CA ILE A 121 -6.89 -21.43 29.67
C ILE A 121 -7.01 -22.32 30.92
N TYR A 122 -5.90 -22.48 31.65
CA TYR A 122 -5.83 -23.19 32.93
C TYR A 122 -5.11 -22.32 33.95
N VAL A 123 -5.52 -22.41 35.20
CA VAL A 123 -4.85 -21.78 36.33
C VAL A 123 -4.68 -22.83 37.43
N ASN A 124 -3.43 -23.03 37.89
CA ASN A 124 -3.08 -24.05 38.87
C ASN A 124 -3.54 -25.48 38.49
N GLY A 125 -3.57 -25.78 37.17
CA GLY A 125 -4.02 -27.04 36.61
C GLY A 125 -5.54 -27.18 36.47
N GLU A 126 -6.34 -26.23 36.96
CA GLU A 126 -7.81 -26.22 36.79
C GLU A 126 -8.17 -25.50 35.46
N TYR A 127 -9.06 -26.11 34.71
CA TYR A 127 -9.61 -25.50 33.47
C TYR A 127 -10.45 -24.27 33.84
N VAL A 128 -10.16 -23.16 33.12
CA VAL A 128 -10.86 -21.90 33.28
C VAL A 128 -11.89 -21.71 32.16
N GLY A 129 -11.44 -21.80 30.90
CA GLY A 129 -12.30 -21.51 29.77
C GLY A 129 -11.58 -21.61 28.42
N PHE A 130 -12.29 -21.21 27.37
CA PHE A 130 -11.87 -21.29 25.99
C PHE A 130 -12.33 -20.06 25.20
N THR A 131 -11.51 -19.64 24.23
CA THR A 131 -11.84 -18.60 23.26
C THR A 131 -11.31 -18.94 21.89
N GLN A 132 -11.97 -18.42 20.83
CA GLN A 132 -11.51 -18.38 19.45
C GLN A 132 -11.75 -16.99 18.84
N GLY A 133 -11.18 -16.73 17.66
CA GLY A 133 -11.11 -15.42 17.01
C GLY A 133 -9.80 -14.73 17.33
N SER A 134 -8.85 -14.77 16.34
CA SER A 134 -7.44 -14.44 16.57
C SER A 134 -7.20 -13.01 17.02
N HIS A 135 -7.85 -12.03 16.36
CA HIS A 135 -7.62 -10.59 16.61
C HIS A 135 -8.62 -9.97 17.60
N LEU A 136 -9.37 -10.81 18.31
CA LEU A 136 -10.44 -10.38 19.20
C LEU A 136 -10.03 -10.57 20.66
N GLN A 137 -10.12 -9.51 21.46
CA GLN A 137 -9.86 -9.53 22.89
C GLN A 137 -10.69 -10.60 23.62
N ALA A 138 -10.08 -11.31 24.55
CA ALA A 138 -10.73 -12.26 25.44
C ALA A 138 -10.37 -12.00 26.91
N GLU A 139 -11.39 -11.94 27.76
CA GLU A 139 -11.25 -11.71 29.21
C GLU A 139 -11.83 -12.89 29.97
N PHE A 140 -11.08 -13.37 31.01
CA PHE A 140 -11.47 -14.48 31.86
C PHE A 140 -11.35 -14.11 33.33
N LYS A 141 -12.43 -14.23 34.08
CA LYS A 141 -12.38 -14.10 35.54
C LYS A 141 -11.76 -15.34 36.15
N ILE A 142 -10.56 -15.20 36.72
CA ILE A 142 -9.76 -16.32 37.28
C ILE A 142 -9.67 -16.33 38.78
N SER A 143 -10.37 -15.44 39.47
CA SER A 143 -10.34 -15.27 40.92
C SER A 143 -10.55 -16.57 41.69
N LYS A 144 -11.42 -17.46 41.21
CA LYS A 144 -11.76 -18.74 41.84
C LYS A 144 -10.55 -19.69 41.92
N GLN A 145 -9.78 -19.78 40.85
CA GLN A 145 -8.66 -20.71 40.70
C GLN A 145 -7.36 -20.20 41.33
N LEU A 146 -7.27 -18.89 41.63
CA LEU A 146 -6.08 -18.29 42.23
C LEU A 146 -6.00 -18.56 43.72
N LYS A 147 -4.77 -18.61 44.25
CA LYS A 147 -4.47 -18.69 45.72
C LYS A 147 -3.44 -17.63 46.08
N VAL A 148 -3.35 -17.30 47.37
CA VAL A 148 -2.28 -16.46 47.88
C VAL A 148 -0.96 -17.22 47.76
N GLY A 149 0.11 -16.55 47.33
CA GLY A 149 1.40 -17.15 47.02
C GLY A 149 1.54 -17.44 45.51
N ARG A 150 2.31 -18.47 45.17
CA ARG A 150 2.61 -18.84 43.78
C ARG A 150 1.40 -19.47 43.11
N ASN A 151 1.13 -19.00 41.88
CA ASN A 151 0.14 -19.52 40.95
C ASN A 151 0.79 -19.73 39.59
N THR A 152 0.31 -20.71 38.83
CA THR A 152 0.73 -20.98 37.46
C THR A 152 -0.44 -20.77 36.52
N ILE A 153 -0.26 -19.88 35.52
CA ILE A 153 -1.17 -19.70 34.39
C ILE A 153 -0.64 -20.52 33.24
N ARG A 154 -1.50 -21.35 32.64
CA ARG A 154 -1.21 -22.11 31.42
C ARG A 154 -2.19 -21.74 30.36
N ILE A 155 -1.68 -21.47 29.12
CA ILE A 155 -2.46 -21.18 27.92
C ILE A 155 -2.06 -22.18 26.86
N CYS A 156 -3.00 -23.00 26.41
CA CYS A 156 -2.82 -23.95 25.31
C CYS A 156 -3.40 -23.34 24.04
N VAL A 157 -2.53 -22.96 23.10
CA VAL A 157 -2.91 -22.32 21.84
C VAL A 157 -2.90 -23.37 20.74
N TYR A 158 -4.05 -23.57 20.08
CA TYR A 158 -4.19 -24.52 18.99
C TYR A 158 -4.07 -23.81 17.65
N LYS A 159 -3.37 -24.42 16.69
CA LYS A 159 -3.15 -23.85 15.37
C LYS A 159 -4.46 -23.66 14.59
N TRP A 160 -5.35 -24.63 14.62
CA TRP A 160 -6.59 -24.63 13.89
C TRP A 160 -7.81 -24.85 14.79
N CYS A 161 -8.91 -24.19 14.45
CA CYS A 161 -10.22 -24.39 15.06
C CYS A 161 -11.32 -24.10 14.01
N ALA A 162 -12.60 -24.33 14.34
CA ALA A 162 -13.69 -23.99 13.45
C ALA A 162 -13.63 -22.53 12.97
N GLY A 163 -13.21 -21.60 13.85
CA GLY A 163 -13.01 -20.18 13.52
C GLY A 163 -11.97 -19.92 12.42
N SER A 164 -11.01 -20.84 12.19
CA SER A 164 -10.01 -20.70 11.12
C SER A 164 -10.62 -20.63 9.72
N TYR A 165 -11.83 -21.15 9.52
CA TYR A 165 -12.56 -21.01 8.28
C TYR A 165 -13.12 -19.60 8.03
N LEU A 166 -13.14 -18.76 9.03
CA LEU A 166 -13.57 -17.36 8.96
C LEU A 166 -12.39 -16.38 9.02
N GLU A 167 -11.15 -16.87 8.99
CA GLU A 167 -9.92 -16.11 9.11
C GLU A 167 -8.99 -16.44 7.93
N ASP A 168 -9.50 -16.22 6.71
CA ASP A 168 -8.82 -16.50 5.45
C ASP A 168 -8.24 -15.23 4.78
N GLN A 169 -7.80 -14.28 5.58
CA GLN A 169 -7.25 -13.01 5.11
C GLN A 169 -5.97 -13.21 4.29
N ASP A 170 -5.74 -12.30 3.35
CA ASP A 170 -4.53 -12.23 2.53
C ASP A 170 -3.32 -11.81 3.37
N MET A 171 -2.68 -12.79 4.01
CA MET A 171 -1.54 -12.55 4.88
C MET A 171 -0.77 -13.85 5.19
N PHE A 172 0.43 -13.72 5.75
CA PHE A 172 1.12 -14.86 6.35
C PHE A 172 0.31 -15.48 7.49
N ARG A 173 0.26 -16.80 7.53
CA ARG A 173 -0.40 -17.57 8.59
C ARG A 173 0.56 -17.75 9.75
N TYR A 174 0.30 -17.05 10.83
CA TYR A 174 1.06 -17.15 12.06
C TYR A 174 0.18 -17.65 13.21
N ASN A 175 0.84 -18.17 14.25
CA ASN A 175 0.17 -18.64 15.46
C ASN A 175 0.96 -18.26 16.71
N GLY A 176 0.25 -18.25 17.83
CA GLY A 176 0.81 -17.93 19.14
C GLY A 176 0.05 -16.83 19.85
N ILE A 177 0.62 -16.34 20.93
CA ILE A 177 0.13 -15.17 21.64
C ILE A 177 0.86 -13.96 21.07
N PHE A 178 0.21 -13.27 20.10
CA PHE A 178 0.86 -12.24 19.29
C PHE A 178 0.54 -10.80 19.70
N ARG A 179 -0.39 -10.61 20.66
CA ARG A 179 -0.66 -9.33 21.33
C ARG A 179 -0.52 -9.45 22.83
N ASP A 180 -0.73 -8.36 23.53
CA ASP A 180 -0.51 -8.26 24.97
C ASP A 180 -1.32 -9.27 25.81
N VAL A 181 -0.70 -9.74 26.87
CA VAL A 181 -1.34 -10.52 27.93
C VAL A 181 -1.11 -9.83 29.27
N TYR A 182 -2.17 -9.65 30.05
CA TYR A 182 -2.06 -8.99 31.35
C TYR A 182 -3.13 -9.43 32.35
N LEU A 183 -2.88 -9.13 33.61
CA LEU A 183 -3.84 -9.30 34.70
C LEU A 183 -4.39 -7.95 35.13
N LEU A 184 -5.69 -7.91 35.37
CA LEU A 184 -6.37 -6.83 36.08
C LEU A 184 -6.85 -7.36 37.44
N ALA A 185 -6.42 -6.73 38.53
CA ALA A 185 -6.97 -6.95 39.84
C ALA A 185 -7.90 -5.77 40.21
N ARG A 186 -9.20 -6.03 40.31
CA ARG A 186 -10.27 -4.99 40.39
C ARG A 186 -11.04 -5.12 41.69
N PRO A 187 -11.57 -4.03 42.26
CA PRO A 187 -12.54 -4.14 43.35
C PRO A 187 -13.70 -5.08 42.97
N GLN A 188 -14.26 -5.82 43.93
CA GLN A 188 -15.36 -6.76 43.63
C GLN A 188 -16.61 -6.07 43.01
N ASN A 189 -16.83 -4.82 43.35
CA ASN A 189 -17.87 -3.98 42.73
C ASN A 189 -17.20 -2.85 41.96
N HIS A 190 -17.14 -2.96 40.63
CA HIS A 190 -16.47 -2.07 39.70
C HIS A 190 -17.37 -1.77 38.50
N ILE A 191 -16.97 -0.81 37.65
CA ILE A 191 -17.63 -0.55 36.36
C ILE A 191 -17.31 -1.73 35.44
N THR A 192 -18.31 -2.41 34.88
CA THR A 192 -18.08 -3.50 33.90
C THR A 192 -18.01 -2.97 32.49
N ASP A 193 -18.84 -1.99 32.16
CA ASP A 193 -18.83 -1.38 30.82
C ASP A 193 -19.29 0.07 30.88
N PHE A 194 -18.93 0.85 29.87
CA PHE A 194 -19.43 2.20 29.65
C PHE A 194 -19.50 2.51 28.13
N GLU A 195 -20.37 3.47 27.82
CA GLU A 195 -20.56 3.97 26.45
C GLU A 195 -20.51 5.50 26.47
N ILE A 196 -19.79 6.06 25.48
CA ILE A 196 -19.72 7.50 25.26
C ILE A 196 -20.22 7.81 23.86
N THR A 197 -21.28 8.63 23.78
CA THR A 197 -21.82 9.14 22.52
C THR A 197 -21.76 10.66 22.49
N THR A 198 -21.72 11.23 21.27
CA THR A 198 -21.79 12.69 21.08
C THR A 198 -23.01 13.06 20.26
N GLU A 199 -23.63 14.20 20.57
CA GLU A 199 -24.83 14.66 19.88
C GLU A 199 -24.76 16.13 19.51
N ALA A 200 -25.32 16.46 18.36
CA ALA A 200 -25.53 17.83 17.88
C ALA A 200 -24.26 18.69 17.94
N ASN A 201 -23.08 18.07 17.78
CA ASN A 201 -21.77 18.72 17.84
C ASN A 201 -21.52 19.56 19.12
N LYS A 202 -22.09 19.19 20.25
CA LYS A 202 -21.88 19.91 21.51
C LYS A 202 -22.18 19.11 22.77
N LYS A 203 -22.79 17.94 22.68
CA LYS A 203 -23.12 17.12 23.84
C LYS A 203 -22.21 15.91 23.91
N ILE A 204 -21.83 15.54 25.12
CA ILE A 204 -21.18 14.27 25.46
C ILE A 204 -22.11 13.56 26.44
N ILE A 205 -22.53 12.35 26.08
CA ILE A 205 -23.38 11.50 26.90
C ILE A 205 -22.57 10.30 27.32
N VAL A 206 -22.43 10.11 28.62
CA VAL A 206 -21.71 8.96 29.21
C VAL A 206 -22.70 8.08 29.91
N LYS A 207 -22.77 6.80 29.53
CA LYS A 207 -23.58 5.78 30.19
C LYS A 207 -22.66 4.78 30.86
N THR A 208 -22.95 4.39 32.06
CA THR A 208 -22.21 3.39 32.86
C THR A 208 -23.21 2.43 33.51
N ASP A 209 -22.73 1.22 33.83
CA ASP A 209 -23.54 0.21 34.56
C ASP A 209 -23.62 0.46 36.09
N LYS A 210 -23.05 1.56 36.57
CA LYS A 210 -23.04 1.95 37.98
C LYS A 210 -23.31 3.44 38.15
N ASN A 211 -23.83 3.84 39.30
CA ASN A 211 -23.96 5.24 39.68
C ASN A 211 -22.61 5.86 40.02
N ALA A 212 -21.86 6.24 38.99
CA ALA A 212 -20.47 6.71 39.06
C ALA A 212 -20.33 8.23 39.12
N ILE A 213 -19.19 8.70 39.59
CA ILE A 213 -18.79 10.11 39.44
C ILE A 213 -18.16 10.26 38.07
N ILE A 214 -18.69 11.14 37.25
CA ILE A 214 -18.19 11.41 35.89
C ILE A 214 -17.75 12.87 35.80
N LYS A 215 -16.52 13.08 35.35
CA LYS A 215 -15.90 14.39 35.18
C LYS A 215 -15.54 14.60 33.71
N LEU A 216 -15.83 15.78 33.21
CA LEU A 216 -15.42 16.20 31.84
C LEU A 216 -14.34 17.27 31.98
N PHE A 217 -13.25 17.08 31.21
CA PHE A 217 -12.13 18.02 31.14
C PHE A 217 -11.90 18.52 29.71
N ASP A 218 -11.51 19.79 29.61
CA ASP A 218 -10.86 20.36 28.43
C ASP A 218 -9.38 20.51 28.77
N GLN A 219 -8.54 19.63 28.24
CA GLN A 219 -7.16 19.42 28.69
C GLN A 219 -7.14 19.16 30.21
N ASP A 220 -6.53 20.04 31.01
CA ASP A 220 -6.47 19.89 32.47
C ASP A 220 -7.58 20.69 33.18
N LEU A 221 -8.38 21.46 32.44
CA LEU A 221 -9.45 22.25 32.99
C LEU A 221 -10.72 21.41 33.22
N LEU A 222 -11.14 21.21 34.48
CA LEU A 222 -12.41 20.58 34.80
C LEU A 222 -13.55 21.48 34.34
N LEU A 223 -14.32 21.03 33.34
CA LEU A 223 -15.51 21.74 32.85
C LEU A 223 -16.73 21.47 33.74
N GLU A 224 -17.01 20.22 34.04
CA GLU A 224 -18.18 19.80 34.77
C GLU A 224 -17.96 18.44 35.48
N LYS A 225 -18.73 18.24 36.60
CA LYS A 225 -18.76 16.97 37.34
C LYS A 225 -20.21 16.59 37.61
N LYS A 226 -20.53 15.31 37.33
CA LYS A 226 -21.87 14.74 37.58
C LYS A 226 -21.78 13.39 38.29
N VAL A 227 -22.90 12.94 38.84
CA VAL A 227 -23.02 11.61 39.44
C VAL A 227 -24.26 10.94 38.85
N GLY A 228 -24.09 9.76 38.30
CA GLY A 228 -25.19 9.02 37.68
C GLY A 228 -24.74 7.80 36.88
N GLU A 229 -25.71 7.00 36.47
CA GLU A 229 -25.52 5.94 35.48
C GLU A 229 -25.54 6.53 34.05
N VAL A 230 -26.25 7.63 33.85
CA VAL A 230 -26.29 8.40 32.61
C VAL A 230 -26.01 9.86 32.93
N CYS A 231 -24.98 10.43 32.38
CA CYS A 231 -24.58 11.82 32.53
C CYS A 231 -24.43 12.52 31.18
N GLU A 232 -25.17 13.59 30.97
CA GLU A 232 -25.08 14.42 29.77
C GLU A 232 -24.33 15.71 30.09
N PHE A 233 -23.30 16.03 29.27
CA PHE A 233 -22.51 17.25 29.36
C PHE A 233 -22.74 18.10 28.11
N THR A 234 -22.93 19.39 28.26
CA THR A 234 -23.07 20.32 27.14
C THR A 234 -21.82 21.22 27.10
N VAL A 235 -20.99 21.07 26.06
CA VAL A 235 -19.81 21.90 25.86
C VAL A 235 -20.22 23.17 25.10
N LYS A 236 -19.95 24.32 25.69
CA LYS A 236 -20.24 25.61 25.05
C LYS A 236 -19.14 25.93 24.03
N ASN A 237 -19.49 26.13 22.75
CA ASN A 237 -18.54 26.36 21.66
C ASN A 237 -17.44 25.29 21.57
N PRO A 238 -17.79 24.03 21.37
CA PRO A 238 -16.83 22.94 21.38
C PRO A 238 -15.87 23.03 20.23
N ARG A 239 -14.62 22.60 20.46
CA ARG A 239 -13.70 22.25 19.41
C ARG A 239 -14.06 20.86 18.92
N LEU A 240 -14.40 20.75 17.63
CA LEU A 240 -14.86 19.49 17.05
C LEU A 240 -13.66 18.64 16.63
N TRP A 241 -13.82 17.32 16.70
CA TRP A 241 -12.84 16.37 16.21
C TRP A 241 -13.01 16.16 14.69
N THR A 242 -11.93 16.28 13.94
CA THR A 242 -11.84 15.94 12.52
C THR A 242 -10.45 15.34 12.24
N ALA A 243 -10.25 14.72 11.07
CA ALA A 243 -8.93 14.26 10.68
C ALA A 243 -7.92 15.43 10.49
N GLU A 244 -8.38 16.65 10.21
CA GLU A 244 -7.53 17.83 10.05
C GLU A 244 -7.25 18.53 11.40
N THR A 245 -8.19 18.46 12.33
CA THR A 245 -8.12 19.11 13.65
C THR A 245 -8.60 18.13 14.72
N PRO A 246 -7.77 17.17 15.15
CA PRO A 246 -8.18 16.07 16.02
C PRO A 246 -8.24 16.49 17.49
N TYR A 247 -9.23 17.33 17.84
CA TYR A 247 -9.37 17.80 19.20
C TYR A 247 -10.09 16.82 20.11
N LEU A 248 -9.47 16.49 21.26
CA LEU A 248 -9.98 15.51 22.20
C LEU A 248 -10.24 16.15 23.58
N TYR A 249 -11.43 15.88 24.14
CA TYR A 249 -11.76 16.10 25.53
C TYR A 249 -11.43 14.84 26.34
N LYS A 250 -11.31 14.98 27.67
CA LYS A 250 -11.07 13.85 28.57
C LYS A 250 -12.27 13.63 29.49
N VAL A 251 -12.82 12.42 29.44
CA VAL A 251 -13.82 11.93 30.40
C VAL A 251 -13.13 11.07 31.45
N VAL A 252 -13.38 11.33 32.71
CA VAL A 252 -12.90 10.54 33.85
C VAL A 252 -14.08 9.97 34.60
N ILE A 253 -14.13 8.64 34.72
CA ILE A 253 -15.17 7.89 35.44
C ILE A 253 -14.58 7.34 36.74
N GLU A 254 -15.15 7.71 37.88
CA GLU A 254 -14.67 7.27 39.19
C GLU A 254 -15.75 6.44 39.88
N TYR A 255 -15.42 5.22 40.27
CA TYR A 255 -16.32 4.36 41.04
C TYR A 255 -15.54 3.42 41.96
N ASN A 256 -15.91 3.37 43.25
CA ASN A 256 -15.34 2.49 44.25
C ASN A 256 -13.81 2.53 44.28
N GLY A 257 -13.22 3.70 44.05
CA GLY A 257 -11.78 3.92 44.04
C GLY A 257 -11.11 3.57 42.69
N GLU A 258 -11.80 2.97 41.75
CA GLU A 258 -11.33 2.85 40.38
C GLU A 258 -11.47 4.17 39.62
N ILE A 259 -10.53 4.42 38.72
CA ILE A 259 -10.49 5.57 37.82
C ILE A 259 -10.34 5.06 36.39
N ILE A 260 -11.23 5.45 35.52
CA ILE A 260 -11.19 5.15 34.09
C ILE A 260 -11.08 6.48 33.35
N GLU A 261 -10.12 6.60 32.45
CA GLU A 261 -9.94 7.77 31.60
C GLU A 261 -10.24 7.38 30.14
N GLN A 262 -10.97 8.23 29.43
CA GLN A 262 -11.29 8.06 28.02
C GLN A 262 -11.17 9.41 27.30
N MET A 263 -10.39 9.43 26.23
CA MET A 263 -10.33 10.57 25.32
C MET A 263 -11.53 10.55 24.36
N VAL A 264 -12.16 11.71 24.18
CA VAL A 264 -13.44 11.84 23.46
C VAL A 264 -13.35 12.96 22.43
N GLY A 265 -13.59 12.63 21.16
CA GLY A 265 -13.77 13.63 20.09
C GLY A 265 -15.23 13.91 19.85
N ILE A 266 -15.62 15.19 19.92
CA ILE A 266 -17.01 15.60 19.59
C ILE A 266 -17.13 15.69 18.07
N ARG A 267 -18.00 14.88 17.49
CA ARG A 267 -18.30 14.85 16.06
C ARG A 267 -19.70 14.33 15.78
N ASP A 268 -20.19 14.53 14.57
CA ASP A 268 -21.33 13.81 14.00
C ASP A 268 -21.01 13.26 12.61
N ILE A 269 -21.69 12.17 12.22
CA ILE A 269 -21.52 11.50 10.94
C ILE A 269 -22.90 11.40 10.28
N LYS A 270 -22.98 11.81 9.01
CA LYS A 270 -24.23 11.80 8.23
C LYS A 270 -23.95 11.54 6.76
N VAL A 271 -25.00 11.20 6.03
CA VAL A 271 -25.00 11.17 4.56
C VAL A 271 -25.84 12.34 4.07
N SER A 272 -25.31 13.10 3.10
CA SER A 272 -26.04 14.22 2.49
C SER A 272 -27.12 13.74 1.53
N PRO A 273 -28.09 14.61 1.14
CA PRO A 273 -29.01 14.30 0.05
C PRO A 273 -28.36 14.07 -1.31
N LYS A 274 -27.07 14.39 -1.45
CA LYS A 274 -26.24 14.10 -2.65
C LYS A 274 -25.39 12.85 -2.49
N TYR A 275 -25.63 12.08 -1.43
CA TYR A 275 -24.87 10.88 -1.08
C TYR A 275 -23.39 11.13 -0.75
N GLU A 276 -23.05 12.31 -0.22
CA GLU A 276 -21.73 12.64 0.31
C GLU A 276 -21.59 12.15 1.75
N LEU A 277 -20.42 11.70 2.14
CA LEU A 277 -20.08 11.49 3.55
C LEU A 277 -19.89 12.86 4.24
N LEU A 278 -20.67 13.13 5.27
CA LEU A 278 -20.55 14.36 6.07
C LEU A 278 -19.97 14.04 7.44
N ILE A 279 -18.92 14.77 7.80
CA ILE A 279 -18.43 14.87 9.19
C ILE A 279 -18.66 16.31 9.65
N ASN A 280 -19.30 16.46 10.81
CA ASN A 280 -19.64 17.78 11.35
C ASN A 280 -20.39 18.67 10.34
N GLY A 281 -21.21 18.06 9.50
CA GLY A 281 -22.02 18.73 8.49
C GLY A 281 -21.26 19.19 7.23
N LYS A 282 -19.98 18.84 7.07
CA LYS A 282 -19.19 19.15 5.88
C LYS A 282 -18.84 17.88 5.09
N PRO A 283 -18.89 17.93 3.75
CA PRO A 283 -18.44 16.81 2.92
C PRO A 283 -16.95 16.48 3.14
N VAL A 284 -16.65 15.20 3.29
CA VAL A 284 -15.31 14.70 3.52
C VAL A 284 -14.91 13.74 2.40
N THR A 285 -13.67 13.88 1.95
CA THR A 285 -13.05 13.00 0.97
C THR A 285 -12.19 11.95 1.67
N ILE A 286 -12.44 10.66 1.43
CA ILE A 286 -11.60 9.56 1.92
C ILE A 286 -10.34 9.49 1.06
N LYS A 287 -9.19 9.70 1.68
CA LYS A 287 -7.83 9.52 1.16
C LYS A 287 -7.16 8.46 2.02
N GLY A 288 -7.48 7.21 1.73
CA GLY A 288 -7.21 6.10 2.63
C GLY A 288 -6.14 5.13 2.16
N VAL A 289 -5.73 4.29 3.09
CA VAL A 289 -4.88 3.12 2.88
C VAL A 289 -5.42 1.96 3.69
N ASN A 290 -5.31 0.74 3.17
CA ASN A 290 -5.55 -0.48 3.91
C ASN A 290 -4.33 -0.79 4.79
N HIS A 291 -4.53 -1.31 5.99
CA HIS A 291 -3.47 -1.56 6.95
C HIS A 291 -3.62 -2.91 7.61
N HIS A 292 -2.66 -3.79 7.38
CA HIS A 292 -2.44 -5.01 8.14
C HIS A 292 -1.49 -4.77 9.33
N ASP A 293 -1.76 -5.44 10.47
CA ASP A 293 -0.80 -5.52 11.57
C ASP A 293 0.35 -6.44 11.15
N THR A 294 1.36 -5.89 10.52
CA THR A 294 2.57 -6.62 10.12
C THR A 294 3.82 -5.80 10.39
N MET A 295 4.90 -6.46 10.81
CA MET A 295 6.16 -5.78 11.11
C MET A 295 7.36 -6.62 10.69
N HIS A 296 8.32 -5.95 10.07
CA HIS A 296 9.59 -6.51 9.63
C HIS A 296 10.23 -7.39 10.71
N GLY A 297 10.45 -8.67 10.39
CA GLY A 297 11.06 -9.66 11.29
C GLY A 297 10.23 -10.09 12.51
N LYS A 298 9.00 -9.58 12.67
CA LYS A 298 8.12 -9.87 13.83
C LYS A 298 6.76 -10.45 13.46
N GLY A 299 6.40 -10.46 12.18
CA GLY A 299 5.06 -10.88 11.73
C GLY A 299 3.98 -9.96 12.30
N TRP A 300 2.93 -10.51 12.90
CA TRP A 300 1.80 -9.74 13.42
C TRP A 300 2.07 -8.95 14.71
N CYS A 301 3.28 -9.06 15.26
CA CYS A 301 3.61 -8.46 16.55
C CYS A 301 4.15 -7.05 16.37
N MET A 302 3.34 -6.04 16.62
CA MET A 302 3.73 -4.63 16.60
C MET A 302 3.92 -4.11 18.03
N SER A 303 5.00 -3.37 18.27
CA SER A 303 5.18 -2.61 19.50
C SER A 303 4.37 -1.31 19.48
N ASP A 304 4.27 -0.68 20.63
CA ASP A 304 3.60 0.60 20.80
C ASP A 304 4.21 1.70 19.89
N GLU A 305 5.55 1.74 19.83
CA GLU A 305 6.29 2.69 18.99
C GLU A 305 6.07 2.43 17.48
N GLU A 306 6.00 1.16 17.08
CA GLU A 306 5.80 0.76 15.68
C GLU A 306 4.38 1.10 15.21
N MET A 307 3.36 0.85 16.04
CA MET A 307 1.99 1.25 15.75
C MET A 307 1.85 2.78 15.61
N ARG A 308 2.45 3.54 16.53
CA ARG A 308 2.49 5.01 16.46
C ARG A 308 3.20 5.47 15.18
N ARG A 309 4.34 4.86 14.86
CA ARG A 309 5.14 5.21 13.68
C ARG A 309 4.38 4.99 12.38
N ASP A 310 3.61 3.90 12.26
CA ASP A 310 2.79 3.67 11.07
C ASP A 310 1.72 4.76 10.91
N VAL A 311 1.00 5.13 11.99
CA VAL A 311 0.01 6.21 11.95
C VAL A 311 0.66 7.55 11.56
N GLU A 312 1.84 7.87 12.11
CA GLU A 312 2.60 9.09 11.77
C GLU A 312 3.00 9.12 10.30
N LEU A 313 3.55 8.00 9.79
CA LEU A 313 3.96 7.89 8.39
C LEU A 313 2.76 8.02 7.44
N ILE A 314 1.67 7.28 7.71
CA ILE A 314 0.44 7.36 6.93
C ILE A 314 -0.09 8.80 6.89
N LYS A 315 -0.11 9.48 8.04
CA LYS A 315 -0.51 10.89 8.13
C LYS A 315 0.41 11.79 7.29
N SER A 316 1.71 11.55 7.30
CA SER A 316 2.70 12.34 6.55
C SER A 316 2.56 12.24 5.03
N LEU A 317 1.84 11.21 4.54
CA LEU A 317 1.47 11.03 3.13
C LEU A 317 0.18 11.76 2.74
N ASN A 318 -0.36 12.62 3.59
CA ASN A 318 -1.66 13.26 3.42
C ASN A 318 -2.85 12.29 3.43
N CYS A 319 -2.65 11.05 3.88
CA CYS A 319 -3.76 10.15 4.16
C CYS A 319 -4.58 10.68 5.35
N ASN A 320 -5.88 10.51 5.27
CA ASN A 320 -6.79 10.85 6.36
C ASN A 320 -7.62 9.67 6.85
N THR A 321 -7.50 8.50 6.23
CA THR A 321 -8.31 7.32 6.52
C THR A 321 -7.47 6.06 6.51
N ILE A 322 -7.75 5.14 7.42
CA ILE A 322 -7.26 3.77 7.44
C ILE A 322 -8.45 2.81 7.43
N ARG A 323 -8.45 1.83 6.53
CA ARG A 323 -9.27 0.62 6.68
C ARG A 323 -8.40 -0.44 7.34
N THR A 324 -8.89 -0.97 8.47
CA THR A 324 -8.17 -2.01 9.20
C THR A 324 -8.41 -3.36 8.55
N SER A 325 -7.62 -3.68 7.57
CA SER A 325 -7.74 -4.92 6.79
C SER A 325 -7.07 -6.08 7.53
N HIS A 326 -7.73 -7.17 7.82
CA HIS A 326 -9.18 -7.41 7.72
C HIS A 326 -9.67 -7.88 9.08
N TYR A 327 -9.35 -7.10 10.12
CA TYR A 327 -9.62 -7.40 11.54
C TYR A 327 -9.45 -6.17 12.41
N PRO A 328 -9.98 -6.16 13.66
CA PRO A 328 -9.72 -5.08 14.59
C PRO A 328 -8.23 -5.05 15.00
N PRO A 329 -7.55 -3.90 14.88
CA PRO A 329 -6.15 -3.77 15.27
C PRO A 329 -5.97 -3.81 16.78
N HIS A 330 -4.73 -3.71 17.26
CA HIS A 330 -4.49 -3.48 18.69
C HIS A 330 -5.20 -2.19 19.15
N PRO A 331 -5.87 -2.15 20.33
CA PRO A 331 -6.66 -0.98 20.76
C PRO A 331 -5.90 0.33 20.77
N LYS A 332 -4.61 0.33 21.11
CA LYS A 332 -3.75 1.51 21.10
C LYS A 332 -3.56 2.12 19.70
N PHE A 333 -3.63 1.32 18.65
CA PHE A 333 -3.58 1.84 17.29
C PHE A 333 -4.72 2.83 17.03
N LEU A 334 -5.92 2.53 17.53
CA LEU A 334 -7.07 3.43 17.42
C LEU A 334 -6.91 4.68 18.29
N GLU A 335 -6.24 4.55 19.44
CA GLU A 335 -5.92 5.73 20.27
C GLU A 335 -4.99 6.69 19.52
N TYR A 336 -3.98 6.16 18.79
CA TYR A 336 -3.13 6.97 17.90
C TYR A 336 -3.93 7.57 16.74
N CYS A 337 -4.84 6.83 16.12
CA CYS A 337 -5.73 7.37 15.10
C CYS A 337 -6.61 8.53 15.64
N ASN A 338 -7.09 8.45 16.89
CA ASN A 338 -7.78 9.56 17.54
C ASN A 338 -6.87 10.78 17.72
N GLU A 339 -5.64 10.57 18.17
CA GLU A 339 -4.66 11.61 18.49
C GLU A 339 -4.14 12.34 17.24
N TYR A 340 -3.77 11.58 16.21
CA TYR A 340 -3.20 12.13 14.98
C TYR A 340 -4.26 12.56 13.96
N GLY A 341 -5.52 12.25 14.18
CA GLY A 341 -6.60 12.59 13.26
C GLY A 341 -6.58 11.72 12.00
N ILE A 342 -6.90 10.45 12.16
CA ILE A 342 -7.14 9.50 11.08
C ILE A 342 -8.54 8.93 11.25
N TYR A 343 -9.38 9.02 10.22
CA TYR A 343 -10.65 8.30 10.17
C TYR A 343 -10.37 6.80 10.05
N VAL A 344 -11.20 5.99 10.69
CA VAL A 344 -11.06 4.53 10.66
C VAL A 344 -12.33 3.88 10.14
N ILE A 345 -12.15 3.04 9.11
CA ILE A 345 -13.11 2.03 8.69
C ILE A 345 -12.70 0.76 9.43
N LEU A 346 -13.37 0.48 10.55
CA LEU A 346 -12.98 -0.62 11.44
C LEU A 346 -13.64 -1.92 11.00
N GLU A 347 -12.80 -2.90 10.65
CA GLU A 347 -13.26 -4.16 10.09
C GLU A 347 -13.31 -5.28 11.12
N CYS A 348 -14.34 -6.10 11.01
CA CYS A 348 -14.52 -7.31 11.80
C CYS A 348 -13.56 -8.41 11.32
N ASP A 349 -13.05 -9.22 12.23
CA ASP A 349 -12.17 -10.37 11.95
C ASP A 349 -12.92 -11.48 11.21
N MET A 350 -13.10 -11.30 9.89
CA MET A 350 -13.95 -12.16 9.06
C MET A 350 -13.52 -12.15 7.60
N GLU A 351 -13.08 -13.29 7.08
CA GLU A 351 -12.88 -13.54 5.66
C GLU A 351 -13.06 -15.02 5.32
N THR A 352 -13.68 -15.34 4.17
CA THR A 352 -13.91 -16.70 3.72
C THR A 352 -13.63 -16.89 2.23
N HIS A 353 -12.61 -16.17 1.70
CA HIS A 353 -12.32 -16.09 0.27
C HIS A 353 -12.06 -17.47 -0.36
N GLY A 354 -11.35 -18.36 0.32
CA GLY A 354 -11.03 -19.71 -0.15
C GLY A 354 -12.24 -20.60 -0.43
N PHE A 355 -13.45 -20.23 0.03
CA PHE A 355 -14.68 -20.94 -0.35
C PHE A 355 -14.96 -20.92 -1.85
N LEU A 356 -14.44 -19.97 -2.59
CA LEU A 356 -14.48 -19.97 -4.05
C LEU A 356 -13.78 -21.19 -4.67
N ARG A 357 -12.76 -21.72 -3.98
CA ARG A 357 -11.89 -22.79 -4.48
C ARG A 357 -12.12 -24.15 -3.86
N ARG A 358 -13.11 -24.30 -2.95
CA ARG A 358 -13.41 -25.58 -2.27
C ARG A 358 -13.79 -26.72 -3.20
N GLU A 359 -14.27 -26.43 -4.41
CA GLU A 359 -14.60 -27.41 -5.43
C GLU A 359 -13.82 -27.10 -6.71
N PRO A 360 -13.31 -28.13 -7.44
CA PRO A 360 -12.69 -27.92 -8.73
C PRO A 360 -13.61 -27.16 -9.69
N ASN A 361 -13.09 -26.10 -10.32
CA ASN A 361 -13.85 -25.28 -11.24
C ASN A 361 -13.14 -25.17 -12.59
N VAL A 362 -13.92 -25.25 -13.69
CA VAL A 362 -13.39 -25.02 -15.04
C VAL A 362 -13.53 -23.54 -15.38
N GLY A 363 -12.42 -22.84 -15.31
CA GLY A 363 -12.34 -21.38 -15.51
C GLY A 363 -12.70 -20.57 -14.26
N TYR A 364 -12.32 -19.30 -14.28
CA TYR A 364 -12.56 -18.34 -13.19
C TYR A 364 -14.05 -17.90 -13.25
N LYS A 365 -14.94 -18.70 -12.69
CA LYS A 365 -16.35 -18.30 -12.51
C LYS A 365 -16.65 -18.21 -11.02
N TYR A 366 -16.94 -16.99 -10.59
CA TYR A 366 -17.49 -16.75 -9.26
C TYR A 366 -18.88 -17.37 -9.15
N ASP A 367 -18.99 -18.50 -8.45
CA ASP A 367 -20.29 -19.00 -8.00
C ASP A 367 -20.61 -18.37 -6.64
N MET A 368 -21.34 -17.27 -6.67
CA MET A 368 -21.67 -16.49 -5.47
C MET A 368 -22.44 -17.30 -4.42
N LYS A 369 -23.22 -18.33 -4.82
CA LYS A 369 -23.92 -19.20 -3.86
C LYS A 369 -22.95 -20.11 -3.11
N LYS A 370 -21.92 -20.61 -3.80
CA LYS A 370 -20.88 -21.43 -3.17
C LYS A 370 -19.97 -20.57 -2.29
N PHE A 371 -19.62 -19.39 -2.76
CA PHE A 371 -18.83 -18.42 -2.02
C PHE A 371 -19.49 -18.00 -0.70
N ALA A 372 -20.77 -17.67 -0.74
CA ALA A 372 -21.55 -17.26 0.42
C ALA A 372 -22.00 -18.41 1.33
N TRP A 373 -21.49 -19.63 1.17
CA TRP A 373 -21.96 -20.77 1.97
C TRP A 373 -21.83 -20.57 3.49
N PRO A 374 -20.70 -20.08 4.06
CA PRO A 374 -20.65 -19.83 5.50
C PRO A 374 -21.60 -18.71 5.93
N ALA A 375 -21.75 -17.69 5.08
CA ALA A 375 -22.63 -16.55 5.32
C ALA A 375 -24.13 -16.92 5.31
N THR A 376 -24.50 -18.02 4.63
CA THR A 376 -25.90 -18.50 4.52
C THR A 376 -26.20 -19.68 5.44
N ASN A 377 -25.19 -20.34 5.99
CA ASN A 377 -25.38 -21.50 6.86
C ASN A 377 -25.72 -21.07 8.29
N PRO A 378 -26.91 -21.42 8.84
CA PRO A 378 -27.32 -20.98 10.18
C PRO A 378 -26.45 -21.53 11.31
N ASP A 379 -25.71 -22.61 11.10
CA ASP A 379 -24.78 -23.13 12.11
C ASP A 379 -23.64 -22.16 12.42
N TRP A 380 -23.37 -21.20 11.51
CA TRP A 380 -22.31 -20.18 11.63
C TRP A 380 -22.82 -18.80 12.06
N GLU A 381 -24.13 -18.62 12.24
CA GLU A 381 -24.73 -17.34 12.64
C GLU A 381 -24.10 -16.80 13.93
N LYS A 382 -23.98 -17.67 14.93
CA LYS A 382 -23.44 -17.29 16.24
C LYS A 382 -21.98 -16.79 16.15
N GLU A 383 -21.15 -17.42 15.31
CA GLU A 383 -19.78 -17.00 15.08
C GLU A 383 -19.73 -15.61 14.42
N HIS A 384 -20.51 -15.40 13.36
CA HIS A 384 -20.59 -14.12 12.66
C HIS A 384 -21.00 -12.99 13.62
N VAL A 385 -22.13 -13.15 14.31
CA VAL A 385 -22.65 -12.10 15.22
C VAL A 385 -21.71 -11.86 16.40
N SER A 386 -21.12 -12.92 16.98
CA SER A 386 -20.19 -12.78 18.12
C SER A 386 -18.92 -12.03 17.76
N ARG A 387 -18.37 -12.21 16.55
CA ARG A 387 -17.18 -11.47 16.08
C ARG A 387 -17.50 -9.98 15.97
N MET A 388 -18.62 -9.63 15.37
CA MET A 388 -19.04 -8.23 15.23
C MET A 388 -19.39 -7.59 16.61
N GLU A 389 -20.07 -8.32 17.48
CA GLU A 389 -20.35 -7.88 18.85
C GLU A 389 -19.05 -7.53 19.60
N ARG A 390 -18.04 -8.41 19.53
CA ARG A 390 -16.76 -8.18 20.20
C ARG A 390 -16.02 -6.96 19.62
N THR A 391 -16.02 -6.81 18.30
CA THR A 391 -15.45 -5.65 17.61
C THR A 391 -16.11 -4.36 18.05
N TYR A 392 -17.45 -4.30 17.96
CA TYR A 392 -18.21 -3.12 18.37
C TYR A 392 -18.01 -2.79 19.84
N GLN A 393 -18.22 -3.75 20.73
CA GLN A 393 -18.18 -3.48 22.17
C GLN A 393 -16.81 -2.98 22.62
N ARG A 394 -15.70 -3.53 22.07
CA ARG A 394 -14.35 -3.09 22.40
C ARG A 394 -14.09 -1.65 21.97
N ASP A 395 -14.52 -1.26 20.78
CA ASP A 395 -14.06 -0.04 20.13
C ASP A 395 -15.15 1.06 19.98
N LYS A 396 -16.36 0.85 20.52
CA LYS A 396 -17.50 1.77 20.41
C LYS A 396 -17.22 3.20 20.87
N ASN A 397 -16.25 3.42 21.77
CA ASN A 397 -15.93 4.73 22.32
C ASN A 397 -14.82 5.47 21.52
N GLN A 398 -14.32 4.90 20.43
CA GLN A 398 -13.25 5.51 19.62
C GLN A 398 -13.81 6.58 18.68
N ALA A 399 -13.29 7.81 18.78
CA ALA A 399 -13.75 8.93 17.95
C ALA A 399 -13.38 8.77 16.48
N CYS A 400 -12.22 8.14 16.20
CA CYS A 400 -11.70 7.90 14.85
C CYS A 400 -12.58 6.96 14.02
N VAL A 401 -13.30 6.01 14.66
CA VAL A 401 -14.15 5.06 13.94
C VAL A 401 -15.37 5.81 13.38
N ILE A 402 -15.42 5.88 12.04
CA ILE A 402 -16.52 6.54 11.30
C ILE A 402 -17.43 5.53 10.60
N MET A 403 -16.94 4.30 10.41
CA MET A 403 -17.65 3.26 9.67
C MET A 403 -17.30 1.88 10.24
N TRP A 404 -18.29 1.03 10.39
CA TRP A 404 -18.15 -0.37 10.73
C TRP A 404 -18.13 -1.21 9.44
N SER A 405 -17.13 -2.06 9.29
CA SER A 405 -17.03 -3.02 8.19
C SER A 405 -17.22 -4.44 8.71
N LEU A 406 -18.04 -5.22 8.01
CA LEU A 406 -18.44 -6.54 8.51
C LEU A 406 -17.39 -7.63 8.28
N GLY A 407 -16.41 -7.35 7.44
CA GLY A 407 -15.36 -8.28 7.01
C GLY A 407 -15.00 -8.09 5.55
N ASN A 408 -14.14 -8.96 5.06
CA ASN A 408 -13.65 -8.98 3.70
C ASN A 408 -14.23 -10.17 2.92
N GLU A 409 -14.10 -10.22 1.64
CA GLU A 409 -14.33 -11.27 0.62
C GLU A 409 -14.97 -12.58 1.11
N SER A 410 -16.22 -12.49 1.54
CA SER A 410 -16.94 -13.63 2.18
C SER A 410 -18.26 -14.00 1.50
N GLY A 411 -18.65 -13.25 0.47
CA GLY A 411 -19.99 -13.35 -0.09
C GLY A 411 -21.07 -12.86 0.88
N TYR A 412 -22.19 -12.39 0.38
CA TYR A 412 -23.30 -11.94 1.22
C TYR A 412 -24.28 -13.08 1.54
N GLY A 413 -24.72 -13.16 2.82
CA GLY A 413 -25.75 -14.09 3.28
C GLY A 413 -26.44 -13.61 4.54
N THR A 414 -27.42 -14.39 5.00
CA THR A 414 -28.29 -14.04 6.14
C THR A 414 -27.50 -13.78 7.43
N ASN A 415 -26.36 -14.42 7.64
CA ASN A 415 -25.54 -14.21 8.84
C ASN A 415 -24.97 -12.78 8.85
N PHE A 416 -24.51 -12.25 7.71
CA PHE A 416 -24.13 -10.85 7.60
C PHE A 416 -25.32 -9.90 7.79
N GLY A 417 -26.51 -10.28 7.28
CA GLY A 417 -27.74 -9.55 7.58
C GLY A 417 -27.99 -9.39 9.07
N LYS A 418 -27.71 -10.46 9.86
CA LYS A 418 -27.81 -10.42 11.35
C LYS A 418 -26.74 -9.55 11.98
N MET A 419 -25.52 -9.52 11.45
CA MET A 419 -24.47 -8.60 11.94
C MET A 419 -24.89 -7.14 11.74
N ILE A 420 -25.47 -6.79 10.56
CA ILE A 420 -26.00 -5.44 10.30
C ILE A 420 -27.13 -5.10 11.26
N ASP A 421 -28.09 -6.00 11.45
CA ASP A 421 -29.23 -5.79 12.37
C ASP A 421 -28.75 -5.55 13.80
N TYR A 422 -27.71 -6.30 14.25
CA TYR A 422 -27.06 -6.05 15.53
C TYR A 422 -26.45 -4.64 15.59
N LEU A 423 -25.60 -4.26 14.64
CA LEU A 423 -24.95 -2.94 14.62
C LEU A 423 -25.97 -1.81 14.65
N LYS A 424 -27.00 -1.86 13.80
CA LYS A 424 -28.05 -0.84 13.74
C LYS A 424 -28.92 -0.77 15.00
N SER A 425 -28.94 -1.84 15.80
CA SER A 425 -29.64 -1.85 17.10
C SER A 425 -28.84 -1.14 18.21
N VAL A 426 -27.52 -1.05 18.07
CA VAL A 426 -26.60 -0.50 19.10
C VAL A 426 -25.90 0.80 18.68
N ASP A 427 -25.80 1.08 17.40
CA ASP A 427 -25.16 2.29 16.85
C ASP A 427 -26.01 2.85 15.71
N SER A 428 -26.54 4.04 15.90
CA SER A 428 -27.35 4.73 14.89
C SER A 428 -26.59 5.86 14.15
N GLU A 429 -25.32 6.08 14.48
CA GLU A 429 -24.53 7.18 13.94
C GLU A 429 -23.55 6.72 12.87
N ARG A 430 -22.73 5.70 13.17
CA ARG A 430 -21.68 5.23 12.26
C ARG A 430 -22.27 4.43 11.11
N LEU A 431 -21.69 4.62 9.93
CA LEU A 431 -22.14 3.93 8.73
C LEU A 431 -21.72 2.44 8.77
N VAL A 432 -22.53 1.61 8.13
CA VAL A 432 -22.25 0.18 7.98
C VAL A 432 -21.84 -0.11 6.54
N HIS A 433 -20.70 -0.75 6.37
CA HIS A 433 -20.06 -1.11 5.13
C HIS A 433 -19.87 -2.62 5.03
N PHE A 434 -20.02 -3.17 3.83
CA PHE A 434 -19.63 -4.53 3.50
C PHE A 434 -19.48 -4.69 1.99
N GLU A 435 -18.25 -4.89 1.50
CA GLU A 435 -17.96 -4.98 0.06
C GLU A 435 -18.74 -6.12 -0.59
N SER A 436 -18.72 -7.30 0.00
CA SER A 436 -19.38 -8.48 -0.58
C SER A 436 -20.91 -8.38 -0.73
N ALA A 437 -21.54 -7.34 -0.15
CA ALA A 437 -22.95 -7.01 -0.43
C ALA A 437 -23.12 -6.25 -1.76
N THR A 438 -22.07 -5.56 -2.24
CA THR A 438 -22.13 -4.64 -3.38
C THR A 438 -20.99 -4.84 -4.38
N SER A 439 -20.33 -6.01 -4.35
CA SER A 439 -19.18 -6.39 -5.16
C SER A 439 -19.44 -6.28 -6.66
N THR A 440 -18.37 -5.99 -7.43
CA THR A 440 -18.39 -6.05 -8.90
C THR A 440 -18.72 -7.45 -9.43
N ALA A 441 -18.42 -8.50 -8.66
CA ALA A 441 -18.74 -9.89 -9.01
C ALA A 441 -20.24 -10.24 -8.85
N GLY A 442 -21.00 -9.45 -8.06
CA GLY A 442 -22.43 -9.66 -7.85
C GLY A 442 -22.99 -8.81 -6.71
N ILE A 443 -24.10 -8.13 -6.96
CA ILE A 443 -24.79 -7.29 -5.97
C ILE A 443 -25.91 -8.12 -5.33
N SER A 444 -25.93 -8.16 -3.98
CA SER A 444 -27.05 -8.69 -3.22
C SER A 444 -28.10 -7.60 -3.01
N GLU A 445 -29.32 -7.77 -3.51
CA GLU A 445 -30.42 -6.81 -3.27
C GLU A 445 -30.70 -6.61 -1.78
N GLU A 446 -30.72 -7.70 -0.99
CA GLU A 446 -30.88 -7.63 0.46
C GLU A 446 -29.70 -6.90 1.09
N GLY A 447 -28.45 -7.25 0.75
CA GLY A 447 -27.26 -6.63 1.28
C GLY A 447 -27.20 -5.14 0.96
N LEU A 448 -27.43 -4.76 -0.30
CA LEU A 448 -27.49 -3.36 -0.74
C LEU A 448 -28.56 -2.57 0.04
N SER A 449 -29.72 -3.17 0.34
CA SER A 449 -30.77 -2.48 1.11
C SER A 449 -30.35 -2.19 2.54
N LYS A 450 -29.49 -3.01 3.14
CA LYS A 450 -29.09 -2.95 4.54
C LYS A 450 -27.83 -2.09 4.82
N VAL A 451 -26.82 -2.14 3.94
CA VAL A 451 -25.58 -1.34 4.10
C VAL A 451 -25.85 0.16 3.85
N ASP A 452 -25.01 1.02 4.40
CA ASP A 452 -25.16 2.47 4.26
C ASP A 452 -24.28 3.04 3.14
N VAL A 453 -23.27 2.30 2.70
CA VAL A 453 -22.28 2.67 1.68
C VAL A 453 -22.19 1.57 0.65
N VAL A 454 -22.19 1.92 -0.63
CA VAL A 454 -21.82 1.02 -1.71
C VAL A 454 -20.31 0.99 -1.81
N SER A 455 -19.75 -0.19 -1.71
CA SER A 455 -18.30 -0.39 -1.79
C SER A 455 -17.94 -1.44 -2.81
N GLN A 456 -16.88 -1.19 -3.56
CA GLN A 456 -16.32 -2.13 -4.53
C GLN A 456 -14.80 -2.16 -4.40
N MET A 457 -14.18 -3.18 -4.98
CA MET A 457 -12.74 -3.31 -5.13
C MET A 457 -12.36 -3.12 -6.58
N TYR A 458 -11.27 -2.38 -6.83
CA TYR A 458 -10.59 -2.27 -8.12
C TYR A 458 -11.49 -1.91 -9.33
N THR A 459 -12.60 -1.23 -9.09
CA THR A 459 -13.44 -0.74 -10.20
C THR A 459 -12.65 0.23 -11.06
N SER A 460 -12.60 -0.02 -12.38
CA SER A 460 -11.86 0.82 -13.33
C SER A 460 -12.39 2.25 -13.36
N LEU A 461 -11.55 3.19 -13.81
CA LEU A 461 -11.94 4.60 -13.97
C LEU A 461 -13.18 4.74 -14.86
N GLY A 462 -13.27 3.94 -15.94
CA GLY A 462 -14.46 3.87 -16.79
C GLY A 462 -15.70 3.35 -16.07
N GLY A 463 -15.53 2.33 -15.21
CA GLY A 463 -16.61 1.79 -14.38
C GLY A 463 -17.17 2.81 -13.39
N ILE A 464 -16.29 3.54 -12.70
CA ILE A 464 -16.70 4.63 -11.79
C ILE A 464 -17.47 5.72 -12.55
N LYS A 465 -16.91 6.22 -13.65
CA LYS A 465 -17.60 7.22 -14.50
C LYS A 465 -19.01 6.75 -14.86
N LYS A 466 -19.15 5.50 -15.30
CA LYS A 466 -20.43 4.91 -15.64
C LYS A 466 -21.39 4.91 -14.44
N HIS A 467 -20.97 4.44 -13.27
CA HIS A 467 -21.79 4.44 -12.06
C HIS A 467 -22.29 5.83 -11.67
N MET A 468 -21.40 6.84 -11.75
CA MET A 468 -21.73 8.21 -11.36
C MET A 468 -22.66 8.90 -12.38
N GLU A 469 -22.43 8.69 -13.67
CA GLU A 469 -23.22 9.32 -14.75
C GLU A 469 -24.61 8.67 -14.90
N GLU A 470 -24.70 7.34 -14.77
CA GLU A 470 -25.96 6.60 -14.81
C GLU A 470 -26.73 6.65 -13.48
N LYS A 471 -26.15 7.19 -12.41
CA LYS A 471 -26.71 7.19 -11.05
C LYS A 471 -27.17 5.81 -10.59
N THR A 472 -26.27 4.83 -10.74
CA THR A 472 -26.56 3.41 -10.49
C THR A 472 -27.00 3.16 -9.05
N PHE A 473 -26.51 3.95 -8.09
CA PHE A 473 -26.73 3.77 -6.66
C PHE A 473 -27.30 5.05 -6.03
N ASP A 474 -28.06 4.87 -4.96
CA ASP A 474 -28.66 5.93 -4.11
C ASP A 474 -27.98 6.03 -2.73
N LYS A 475 -26.67 5.76 -2.67
CA LYS A 475 -25.83 5.77 -1.47
C LYS A 475 -24.45 6.33 -1.80
N PRO A 476 -23.65 6.74 -0.80
CA PRO A 476 -22.23 7.01 -1.02
C PRO A 476 -21.56 5.83 -1.70
N PHE A 477 -20.64 6.10 -2.62
CA PHE A 477 -19.85 5.10 -3.31
C PHE A 477 -18.38 5.24 -2.92
N MET A 478 -17.71 4.13 -2.58
CA MET A 478 -16.28 4.11 -2.30
C MET A 478 -15.60 2.89 -2.90
N LEU A 479 -14.29 2.95 -3.03
CA LEU A 479 -13.47 1.78 -3.25
C LEU A 479 -12.77 1.41 -1.95
N CYS A 480 -13.17 0.29 -1.32
CA CYS A 480 -12.47 -0.17 -0.13
C CYS A 480 -11.05 -0.66 -0.45
N GLU A 481 -10.81 -1.02 -1.72
CA GLU A 481 -9.49 -1.33 -2.26
C GLU A 481 -9.37 -0.78 -3.68
N PHE A 482 -8.26 -0.09 -3.97
CA PHE A 482 -7.92 0.38 -5.30
C PHE A 482 -6.41 0.60 -5.44
N SER A 483 -5.92 0.79 -6.67
CA SER A 483 -4.51 1.10 -6.97
C SER A 483 -3.55 0.16 -6.24
N HIS A 484 -3.62 -1.15 -6.56
CA HIS A 484 -2.81 -2.20 -5.94
C HIS A 484 -1.31 -1.87 -6.05
N ALA A 485 -0.64 -1.71 -4.91
CA ALA A 485 0.71 -1.13 -4.81
C ALA A 485 1.86 -2.17 -4.90
N MET A 486 1.58 -3.32 -5.49
CA MET A 486 2.53 -4.42 -5.59
C MET A 486 3.78 -4.06 -6.40
N GLY A 487 4.95 -4.28 -5.81
CA GLY A 487 6.24 -4.02 -6.44
C GLY A 487 6.46 -2.54 -6.78
N ASN A 488 6.79 -2.26 -8.05
CA ASN A 488 6.90 -0.91 -8.59
C ASN A 488 5.51 -0.40 -8.99
N GLY A 489 4.90 0.41 -8.16
CA GLY A 489 3.54 0.97 -8.31
C GLY A 489 3.08 1.69 -7.04
N PRO A 490 1.83 2.18 -7.02
CA PRO A 490 0.86 2.21 -8.11
C PRO A 490 1.00 3.43 -9.03
N GLY A 491 0.54 3.30 -10.29
CA GLY A 491 0.64 4.36 -11.29
C GLY A 491 -0.63 5.20 -11.53
N ASP A 492 -1.78 4.82 -10.99
CA ASP A 492 -3.09 5.36 -11.38
C ASP A 492 -3.82 6.17 -10.29
N VAL A 493 -3.19 6.42 -9.16
CA VAL A 493 -3.80 7.08 -7.99
C VAL A 493 -4.31 8.48 -8.32
N TRP A 494 -3.53 9.24 -9.10
CA TRP A 494 -3.91 10.60 -9.47
C TRP A 494 -5.23 10.65 -10.23
N GLN A 495 -5.42 9.75 -11.19
CA GLN A 495 -6.62 9.66 -12.03
C GLN A 495 -7.86 9.28 -11.21
N TYR A 496 -7.72 8.39 -10.22
CA TYR A 496 -8.80 8.09 -9.28
C TYR A 496 -9.17 9.32 -8.45
N MET A 497 -8.19 10.07 -7.96
CA MET A 497 -8.45 11.29 -7.18
C MET A 497 -9.12 12.40 -8.01
N ASP A 498 -8.82 12.51 -9.30
CA ASP A 498 -9.52 13.44 -10.18
C ASP A 498 -11.03 13.11 -10.30
N LEU A 499 -11.39 11.81 -10.29
CA LEU A 499 -12.80 11.38 -10.25
C LEU A 499 -13.45 11.67 -8.91
N VAL A 500 -12.74 11.49 -7.80
CA VAL A 500 -13.23 11.83 -6.45
C VAL A 500 -13.59 13.31 -6.36
N TYR A 501 -12.73 14.19 -6.85
CA TYR A 501 -13.02 15.64 -6.84
C TYR A 501 -14.09 16.05 -7.85
N LYS A 502 -14.34 15.24 -8.85
CA LYS A 502 -15.37 15.50 -9.88
C LYS A 502 -16.78 15.06 -9.43
N TYR A 503 -16.88 13.94 -8.74
CA TYR A 503 -18.16 13.30 -8.40
C TYR A 503 -18.38 13.23 -6.89
N PRO A 504 -19.21 14.12 -6.29
CA PRO A 504 -19.41 14.17 -4.83
C PRO A 504 -19.89 12.87 -4.19
N GLN A 505 -20.63 12.03 -4.92
CA GLN A 505 -21.10 10.72 -4.46
C GLN A 505 -19.95 9.70 -4.35
N TYR A 506 -18.87 9.84 -5.14
CA TYR A 506 -17.67 9.04 -5.01
C TYR A 506 -16.80 9.63 -3.90
N ILE A 507 -16.97 9.10 -2.69
CA ILE A 507 -16.36 9.67 -1.48
C ILE A 507 -14.87 9.33 -1.32
N GLY A 508 -14.27 8.56 -2.24
CA GLY A 508 -12.86 8.17 -2.23
C GLY A 508 -12.65 6.68 -1.97
N GLY A 509 -11.53 6.31 -1.38
CA GLY A 509 -11.21 4.90 -1.13
C GLY A 509 -9.91 4.69 -0.37
N CYS A 510 -9.53 3.40 -0.22
CA CYS A 510 -8.31 2.98 0.46
C CYS A 510 -7.41 2.21 -0.51
N ILE A 511 -6.17 2.66 -0.68
CA ILE A 511 -5.16 1.97 -1.50
C ILE A 511 -4.84 0.61 -0.87
N TRP A 512 -4.72 -0.43 -1.66
CA TRP A 512 -4.19 -1.71 -1.25
C TRP A 512 -2.69 -1.77 -1.53
N GLU A 513 -1.80 -1.87 -0.54
CA GLU A 513 -1.99 -1.68 0.89
C GLU A 513 -0.82 -0.90 1.50
N TRP A 514 -0.70 -0.85 2.84
CA TRP A 514 0.31 -0.03 3.52
C TRP A 514 1.72 -0.57 3.35
N ALA A 515 1.99 -1.83 3.72
CA ALA A 515 3.35 -2.34 3.81
C ALA A 515 3.51 -3.77 3.31
N ASP A 516 4.61 -4.05 2.62
CA ASP A 516 4.97 -5.42 2.22
C ASP A 516 5.01 -6.38 3.41
N HIS A 517 4.49 -7.58 3.24
CA HIS A 517 4.61 -8.68 4.19
C HIS A 517 5.76 -9.60 3.75
N THR A 518 6.92 -9.49 4.38
CA THR A 518 8.06 -10.37 4.08
C THR A 518 8.67 -10.95 5.33
N VAL A 519 9.23 -12.15 5.19
CA VAL A 519 10.04 -12.80 6.23
C VAL A 519 11.51 -12.70 5.83
N ILE A 520 12.35 -12.16 6.71
CA ILE A 520 13.77 -12.01 6.42
C ILE A 520 14.52 -13.27 6.84
N VAL A 521 15.16 -13.91 5.87
CA VAL A 521 16.03 -15.06 6.09
C VAL A 521 17.39 -14.74 5.49
N ASP A 522 18.43 -14.77 6.32
CA ASP A 522 19.82 -14.45 5.94
C ASP A 522 19.96 -13.10 5.20
N GLY A 523 19.14 -12.11 5.59
CA GLY A 523 19.14 -10.76 5.01
C GLY A 523 18.38 -10.63 3.68
N VAL A 524 17.74 -11.70 3.21
CA VAL A 524 16.92 -11.72 1.99
C VAL A 524 15.45 -11.73 2.37
N ALA A 525 14.66 -10.89 1.70
CA ALA A 525 13.20 -10.88 1.84
C ALA A 525 12.60 -12.12 1.17
N LYS A 526 11.93 -12.97 1.95
CA LYS A 526 11.23 -14.17 1.52
C LYS A 526 9.72 -13.95 1.53
N TYR A 527 9.03 -14.63 0.60
CA TYR A 527 7.59 -14.53 0.39
C TYR A 527 6.98 -15.93 0.18
N GLY A 528 5.74 -16.05 -0.23
CA GLY A 528 5.07 -17.34 -0.42
C GLY A 528 5.77 -18.24 -1.43
N GLY A 529 5.94 -19.52 -1.10
CA GLY A 529 6.67 -20.52 -1.90
C GLY A 529 8.12 -20.72 -1.46
N ASP A 530 8.64 -19.91 -0.57
CA ASP A 530 10.01 -19.99 -0.08
C ASP A 530 10.20 -20.95 1.11
N PHE A 531 9.11 -21.41 1.71
CA PHE A 531 9.15 -22.18 2.95
C PHE A 531 8.81 -23.65 2.72
N PRO A 532 9.63 -24.60 3.22
CA PRO A 532 9.48 -26.01 2.92
C PRO A 532 8.14 -26.64 3.33
N GLY A 533 7.49 -26.10 4.36
CA GLY A 533 6.23 -26.63 4.92
C GLY A 533 4.96 -26.18 4.21
N GLU A 534 5.04 -25.34 3.19
CA GLU A 534 3.89 -24.80 2.49
C GLU A 534 3.22 -25.85 1.60
N LEU A 535 1.97 -26.18 1.91
CA LEU A 535 1.14 -27.06 1.07
C LEU A 535 0.55 -26.31 -0.13
N THR A 536 0.33 -25.02 0.02
CA THR A 536 -0.11 -24.07 -0.99
C THR A 536 0.41 -22.68 -0.64
N ASN A 537 0.61 -21.81 -1.65
CA ASN A 537 1.02 -20.43 -1.46
C ASN A 537 0.58 -19.59 -2.65
N ASP A 538 0.60 -18.28 -2.50
CA ASP A 538 0.28 -17.32 -3.55
C ASP A 538 1.51 -16.45 -3.96
N GLY A 539 2.73 -16.97 -3.77
CA GLY A 539 3.98 -16.36 -4.23
C GLY A 539 4.27 -15.01 -3.58
N ASN A 540 4.75 -14.06 -4.39
CA ASN A 540 5.10 -12.73 -3.93
C ASN A 540 3.89 -11.77 -3.82
N PHE A 541 2.66 -12.27 -3.81
CA PHE A 541 1.47 -11.42 -3.73
C PHE A 541 1.40 -10.60 -2.44
N CYS A 542 2.10 -11.05 -1.40
CA CYS A 542 2.29 -10.34 -0.12
C CYS A 542 3.28 -9.14 -0.18
N CYS A 543 3.87 -8.86 -1.36
CA CYS A 543 4.79 -7.73 -1.55
C CYS A 543 4.05 -6.55 -2.21
N ASP A 544 2.91 -6.19 -1.68
CA ASP A 544 1.92 -5.28 -2.28
C ASP A 544 1.74 -3.97 -1.51
N GLY A 545 2.68 -3.65 -0.62
CA GLY A 545 2.67 -2.42 0.16
C GLY A 545 3.14 -1.17 -0.59
N LEU A 546 2.61 0.00 -0.21
CA LEU A 546 3.15 1.31 -0.57
C LEU A 546 4.57 1.52 -0.04
N VAL A 547 4.89 0.91 1.10
CA VAL A 547 6.22 0.91 1.69
C VAL A 547 6.75 -0.52 1.78
N PHE A 548 8.08 -0.66 1.83
CA PHE A 548 8.70 -1.93 2.14
C PHE A 548 8.35 -2.38 3.57
N SER A 549 8.61 -3.65 3.89
CA SER A 549 8.32 -4.19 5.22
C SER A 549 9.04 -3.45 6.37
N ASP A 550 10.17 -2.79 6.09
CA ASP A 550 10.92 -1.96 7.03
C ASP A 550 10.46 -0.50 7.09
N ARG A 551 9.39 -0.16 6.34
CA ARG A 551 8.80 1.19 6.19
C ARG A 551 9.64 2.18 5.38
N SER A 552 10.67 1.74 4.66
CA SER A 552 11.31 2.57 3.64
C SER A 552 10.36 2.79 2.45
N PHE A 553 10.46 3.97 1.83
CA PHE A 553 9.53 4.41 0.80
C PHE A 553 9.91 3.87 -0.58
N LYS A 554 8.90 3.46 -1.35
CA LYS A 554 8.95 3.23 -2.79
C LYS A 554 8.63 4.53 -3.55
N ALA A 555 8.87 4.59 -4.86
CA ALA A 555 8.48 5.74 -5.67
C ALA A 555 6.95 5.99 -5.62
N GLY A 556 6.15 4.92 -5.66
CA GLY A 556 4.71 4.99 -5.51
C GLY A 556 4.22 5.65 -4.21
N THR A 557 5.00 5.55 -3.13
CA THR A 557 4.69 6.23 -1.86
C THR A 557 4.69 7.76 -2.03
N TYR A 558 5.69 8.29 -2.75
CA TYR A 558 5.76 9.72 -3.05
C TYR A 558 4.65 10.17 -4.01
N GLU A 559 4.27 9.32 -4.97
CA GLU A 559 3.14 9.57 -5.87
C GLU A 559 1.83 9.68 -5.09
N VAL A 560 1.58 8.78 -4.14
CA VAL A 560 0.41 8.84 -3.25
C VAL A 560 0.40 10.12 -2.42
N LYS A 561 1.55 10.53 -1.86
CA LYS A 561 1.67 11.81 -1.14
C LYS A 561 1.26 12.99 -2.00
N SER A 562 1.64 12.98 -3.28
CA SER A 562 1.29 14.02 -4.25
C SER A 562 -0.17 13.95 -4.68
N ALA A 563 -0.69 12.74 -4.95
CA ALA A 563 -2.09 12.54 -5.32
C ALA A 563 -3.05 12.95 -4.18
N TYR A 564 -2.67 12.72 -2.92
CA TYR A 564 -3.43 13.08 -1.73
C TYR A 564 -3.14 14.49 -1.20
N ALA A 565 -2.29 15.26 -1.89
CA ALA A 565 -1.96 16.62 -1.48
C ALA A 565 -3.23 17.44 -1.19
N PRO A 566 -3.23 18.29 -0.12
CA PRO A 566 -4.39 19.08 0.25
C PRO A 566 -4.58 20.31 -0.66
N PHE A 567 -3.95 20.32 -1.81
CA PHE A 567 -4.13 21.36 -2.82
C PHE A 567 -3.94 20.80 -4.23
N ARG A 568 -4.45 21.55 -5.20
CA ARG A 568 -4.13 21.47 -6.62
C ARG A 568 -3.83 22.87 -7.14
N PHE A 569 -3.05 22.97 -8.22
CA PHE A 569 -2.85 24.23 -8.90
C PHE A 569 -2.84 24.05 -10.41
N LYS A 570 -3.11 25.13 -11.12
CA LYS A 570 -2.95 25.24 -12.56
C LYS A 570 -2.23 26.57 -12.84
N PHE A 571 -1.21 26.51 -13.70
CA PHE A 571 -0.51 27.68 -14.18
C PHE A 571 -0.70 27.83 -15.69
N GLU A 572 -1.19 28.98 -16.12
CA GLU A 572 -1.46 29.30 -17.53
C GLU A 572 -1.43 30.83 -17.69
N ASP A 573 -0.76 31.33 -18.73
CA ASP A 573 -0.71 32.77 -19.07
C ASP A 573 -0.38 33.71 -17.89
N ASN A 574 0.64 33.40 -17.09
CA ASN A 574 1.02 34.10 -15.85
C ASN A 574 0.01 34.00 -14.69
N GLU A 575 -1.10 33.30 -14.87
CA GLU A 575 -2.07 33.10 -13.82
C GLU A 575 -1.79 31.77 -13.09
N LEU A 576 -1.49 31.86 -11.82
CA LEU A 576 -1.36 30.71 -10.90
C LEU A 576 -2.65 30.58 -10.12
N LYS A 577 -3.51 29.64 -10.51
CA LYS A 577 -4.76 29.30 -9.80
C LYS A 577 -4.48 28.18 -8.79
N ILE A 578 -4.72 28.45 -7.52
CA ILE A 578 -4.50 27.52 -6.42
C ILE A 578 -5.84 27.13 -5.79
N THR A 579 -6.08 25.85 -5.62
CA THR A 579 -7.31 25.29 -5.03
C THR A 579 -6.98 24.61 -3.71
N ASN A 580 -7.68 24.99 -2.64
CA ASN A 580 -7.61 24.33 -1.35
C ASN A 580 -8.50 23.08 -1.37
N LEU A 581 -7.94 21.92 -1.10
CA LEU A 581 -8.62 20.63 -1.06
C LEU A 581 -8.83 20.08 0.35
N PHE A 582 -8.48 20.83 1.40
CA PHE A 582 -8.92 20.49 2.75
C PHE A 582 -10.45 20.48 2.85
N ASP A 583 -10.98 19.71 3.78
CA ASP A 583 -12.42 19.63 4.06
C ASP A 583 -12.85 20.68 5.10
N PHE A 584 -11.95 21.05 6.02
CA PHE A 584 -12.25 21.95 7.15
C PHE A 584 -11.32 23.17 7.22
N THR A 585 -10.05 23.03 6.84
CA THR A 585 -8.98 23.98 7.15
C THR A 585 -8.77 24.99 6.03
N ALA A 586 -8.83 26.29 6.34
CA ALA A 586 -8.43 27.36 5.43
C ALA A 586 -6.89 27.50 5.39
N PHE A 587 -6.36 28.11 4.32
CA PHE A 587 -4.91 28.36 4.20
C PHE A 587 -4.41 29.62 4.90
N ASP A 588 -5.21 30.23 5.80
CA ASP A 588 -4.89 31.50 6.45
C ASP A 588 -3.52 31.51 7.13
N GLU A 589 -3.17 30.41 7.81
CA GLU A 589 -1.91 30.24 8.54
C GLU A 589 -0.84 29.53 7.71
N TYR A 590 -1.20 28.90 6.60
CA TYR A 590 -0.28 28.16 5.73
C TYR A 590 0.55 29.10 4.87
N THR A 591 1.76 28.67 4.51
CA THR A 591 2.59 29.37 3.54
C THR A 591 2.59 28.61 2.23
N ILE A 592 2.21 29.30 1.14
CA ILE A 592 2.31 28.80 -0.23
C ILE A 592 3.57 29.38 -0.81
N LYS A 593 4.52 28.51 -1.17
CA LYS A 593 5.77 28.95 -1.79
C LYS A 593 5.82 28.43 -3.23
N TYR A 594 5.89 29.33 -4.21
CA TYR A 594 6.10 28.92 -5.60
C TYR A 594 7.46 29.34 -6.12
N ARG A 595 7.97 28.56 -7.08
CA ARG A 595 9.21 28.81 -7.80
C ARG A 595 8.99 28.58 -9.28
N ILE A 596 9.34 29.57 -10.11
CA ILE A 596 9.41 29.42 -11.56
C ILE A 596 10.87 29.18 -11.93
N ARG A 597 11.10 28.06 -12.61
CA ARG A 597 12.43 27.61 -13.04
C ARG A 597 12.52 27.64 -14.56
N VAL A 598 13.70 28.03 -15.06
CA VAL A 598 14.05 27.93 -16.49
C VAL A 598 15.45 27.32 -16.56
N ASP A 599 15.54 26.16 -17.17
CA ASP A 599 16.78 25.37 -17.22
C ASP A 599 17.33 25.07 -15.81
N ASP A 600 18.48 25.64 -15.44
CA ASP A 600 19.12 25.49 -14.14
C ASP A 600 18.83 26.64 -13.15
N LYS A 601 17.97 27.60 -13.53
CA LYS A 601 17.79 28.85 -12.79
C LYS A 601 16.38 28.98 -12.21
N CYS A 602 16.29 29.27 -10.92
CA CYS A 602 15.08 29.80 -10.33
C CYS A 602 14.98 31.31 -10.72
N VAL A 603 14.07 31.63 -11.63
CA VAL A 603 13.88 32.99 -12.16
C VAL A 603 12.88 33.82 -11.37
N GLU A 604 11.97 33.16 -10.65
CA GLU A 604 11.08 33.81 -9.71
C GLU A 604 10.79 32.84 -8.52
N GLU A 605 10.87 33.40 -7.31
CA GLU A 605 10.47 32.70 -6.09
C GLU A 605 9.63 33.64 -5.23
N LYS A 606 8.54 33.14 -4.66
CA LYS A 606 7.68 33.94 -3.79
C LYS A 606 6.97 33.05 -2.76
N SER A 607 6.91 33.56 -1.53
CA SER A 607 6.09 32.99 -0.45
C SER A 607 4.86 33.89 -0.22
N LEU A 608 3.69 33.25 -0.11
CA LEU A 608 2.39 33.89 0.00
C LEU A 608 1.63 33.29 1.18
N LYS A 609 0.88 34.14 1.88
CA LYS A 609 -0.22 33.71 2.79
C LYS A 609 -1.53 34.14 2.14
N LEU A 610 -2.37 33.18 1.78
CA LEU A 610 -3.62 33.43 1.07
C LEU A 610 -4.78 32.78 1.84
N PRO A 611 -5.87 33.55 2.13
CA PRO A 611 -7.00 33.03 2.91
C PRO A 611 -7.95 32.18 2.05
N ILE A 612 -7.41 31.10 1.45
CA ILE A 612 -8.19 30.22 0.60
C ILE A 612 -9.03 29.29 1.48
N GLN A 613 -10.33 29.46 1.43
CA GLN A 613 -11.25 28.63 2.19
C GLN A 613 -11.33 27.19 1.62
N PRO A 614 -11.72 26.21 2.44
CA PRO A 614 -11.91 24.84 1.98
C PRO A 614 -12.73 24.74 0.70
N LYS A 615 -12.25 23.95 -0.27
CA LYS A 615 -12.85 23.72 -1.60
C LYS A 615 -12.96 24.99 -2.47
N GLN A 616 -12.26 26.08 -2.13
CA GLN A 616 -12.20 27.30 -2.94
C GLN A 616 -10.85 27.47 -3.63
N SER A 617 -10.82 28.36 -4.63
CA SER A 617 -9.63 28.70 -5.40
C SER A 617 -9.38 30.18 -5.39
N ILE A 618 -8.11 30.58 -5.43
CA ILE A 618 -7.65 31.95 -5.65
C ILE A 618 -6.63 31.96 -6.76
N SER A 619 -6.65 32.99 -7.61
CA SER A 619 -5.66 33.22 -8.66
C SER A 619 -4.67 34.31 -8.24
N VAL A 620 -3.41 34.10 -8.57
CA VAL A 620 -2.28 35.01 -8.33
C VAL A 620 -1.58 35.25 -9.66
N ILE A 621 -1.30 36.52 -9.98
CA ILE A 621 -0.50 36.83 -11.17
C ILE A 621 0.97 36.79 -10.80
N THR A 622 1.75 36.00 -11.57
CA THR A 622 3.21 35.94 -11.48
C THR A 622 3.84 37.06 -12.29
N LYS A 623 5.09 37.37 -12.03
CA LYS A 623 5.84 38.39 -12.81
C LYS A 623 6.47 37.80 -14.06
N THR A 624 6.79 36.50 -14.02
CA THR A 624 7.55 35.82 -15.05
C THR A 624 6.67 34.79 -15.75
N ASN A 625 6.68 34.82 -17.09
CA ASN A 625 6.23 33.73 -17.95
C ASN A 625 7.37 33.36 -18.90
N PRO A 626 8.00 32.18 -18.70
CA PRO A 626 9.11 31.78 -19.57
C PRO A 626 8.65 31.56 -21.01
N GLU A 627 9.19 32.35 -21.95
CA GLU A 627 8.92 32.18 -23.37
C GLU A 627 9.93 31.26 -24.08
N LYS A 628 11.15 31.15 -23.51
CA LYS A 628 12.28 30.44 -24.12
C LYS A 628 13.09 29.70 -23.06
N CYS A 629 13.56 28.52 -23.41
CA CYS A 629 14.42 27.68 -22.59
C CYS A 629 15.40 26.88 -23.47
N HIS A 630 16.46 26.32 -22.89
CA HIS A 630 17.33 25.35 -23.56
C HIS A 630 16.86 23.93 -23.32
N PHE A 631 16.47 23.63 -22.10
CA PHE A 631 16.06 22.28 -21.67
C PHE A 631 14.58 22.24 -21.27
N GLY A 632 14.11 23.20 -20.49
CA GLY A 632 12.71 23.24 -20.06
C GLY A 632 12.45 24.37 -19.07
N ALA A 633 11.16 24.55 -18.77
CA ALA A 633 10.69 25.44 -17.71
C ALA A 633 9.58 24.74 -16.92
N SER A 634 9.51 25.06 -15.61
CA SER A 634 8.51 24.53 -14.69
C SER A 634 8.11 25.53 -13.64
N ILE A 635 6.97 25.31 -13.01
CA ILE A 635 6.58 25.97 -11.77
C ILE A 635 6.38 24.89 -10.70
N ASP A 636 7.08 25.06 -9.58
CA ASP A 636 6.91 24.21 -8.39
C ASP A 636 6.13 24.99 -7.34
N LEU A 637 5.25 24.30 -6.62
CA LEU A 637 4.46 24.87 -5.54
C LEU A 637 4.53 24.00 -4.30
N ASP A 638 5.01 24.54 -3.18
CA ASP A 638 4.98 23.93 -1.86
C ASP A 638 3.82 24.49 -1.04
N LEU A 639 3.11 23.61 -0.34
CA LEU A 639 2.25 23.98 0.77
C LEU A 639 2.96 23.67 2.09
N ILE A 640 3.20 24.70 2.89
CA ILE A 640 3.96 24.61 4.14
C ILE A 640 3.02 24.89 5.30
N SER A 641 3.00 23.99 6.28
CA SER A 641 2.16 24.12 7.48
C SER A 641 2.60 25.28 8.37
N PRO A 642 1.79 25.70 9.35
CA PRO A 642 2.16 26.71 10.34
C PRO A 642 3.42 26.33 11.15
N GLU A 643 3.68 25.04 11.33
CA GLU A 643 4.83 24.48 12.04
C GLU A 643 6.10 24.46 11.15
N GLY A 644 5.98 24.78 9.85
CA GLY A 644 7.07 24.81 8.89
C GLY A 644 7.31 23.52 8.13
N GLU A 645 6.42 22.55 8.23
CA GLU A 645 6.49 21.28 7.49
C GLU A 645 5.94 21.42 6.07
N VAL A 646 6.64 20.88 5.07
CA VAL A 646 6.18 20.81 3.68
C VAL A 646 5.24 19.63 3.54
N LEU A 647 3.94 19.89 3.44
CA LEU A 647 2.91 18.86 3.28
C LEU A 647 2.98 18.17 1.92
N ALA A 648 3.20 18.93 0.87
CA ALA A 648 3.44 18.43 -0.48
C ALA A 648 4.13 19.50 -1.34
N THR A 649 4.88 19.02 -2.34
CA THR A 649 5.38 19.79 -3.47
C THR A 649 4.76 19.25 -4.74
N LEU A 650 4.10 20.08 -5.51
CA LEU A 650 3.61 19.74 -6.85
C LEU A 650 4.33 20.56 -7.90
N SER A 651 4.53 19.99 -9.09
CA SER A 651 5.21 20.66 -10.20
C SER A 651 4.36 20.61 -11.47
N GLN A 652 4.43 21.67 -12.27
CA GLN A 652 3.80 21.71 -13.60
C GLN A 652 4.84 22.22 -14.61
N PRO A 653 5.05 21.50 -15.74
CA PRO A 653 5.83 22.02 -16.86
C PRO A 653 5.20 23.30 -17.42
N ILE A 654 6.03 24.23 -17.85
CA ILE A 654 5.63 25.46 -18.55
C ILE A 654 6.05 25.32 -20.00
N GLU A 655 5.12 25.52 -20.92
CA GLU A 655 5.43 25.54 -22.34
C GLU A 655 6.37 26.70 -22.65
N CYS A 656 7.53 26.40 -23.19
CA CYS A 656 8.51 27.39 -23.63
C CYS A 656 9.17 26.97 -24.94
N LYS A 657 9.57 27.94 -25.75
CA LYS A 657 10.23 27.68 -27.03
C LYS A 657 11.68 27.28 -26.80
N ASN A 658 12.08 26.09 -27.30
CA ASN A 658 13.45 25.63 -27.17
C ASN A 658 14.43 26.51 -27.99
N ILE A 659 15.47 26.98 -27.35
CA ILE A 659 16.61 27.67 -27.99
C ILE A 659 17.54 26.56 -28.49
N LYS A 660 17.63 26.40 -29.80
CA LYS A 660 18.52 25.38 -30.38
C LYS A 660 19.97 25.77 -30.22
N GLU A 661 20.77 24.86 -29.68
CA GLU A 661 22.21 25.01 -29.66
C GLU A 661 22.78 24.95 -31.09
N LYS A 662 23.79 25.76 -31.35
CA LYS A 662 24.51 25.73 -32.61
C LYS A 662 25.39 24.49 -32.65
N LYS A 663 25.03 23.47 -33.43
CA LYS A 663 25.76 22.22 -33.55
C LYS A 663 26.83 22.31 -34.65
N ASN A 664 27.97 21.62 -34.45
CA ASN A 664 28.95 21.42 -35.52
C ASN A 664 28.34 20.38 -36.51
N ASN A 665 28.15 20.81 -37.74
CA ASN A 665 27.60 19.93 -38.78
C ASN A 665 28.66 19.60 -39.85
N THR A 666 29.95 19.79 -39.57
CA THR A 666 31.02 19.32 -40.47
C THR A 666 31.06 17.79 -40.48
N PRO A 667 30.93 17.10 -41.62
CA PRO A 667 30.96 15.67 -41.71
C PRO A 667 32.26 15.07 -41.19
N ALA A 668 32.20 13.93 -40.52
CA ALA A 668 33.36 13.11 -40.21
C ALA A 668 33.86 12.38 -41.46
N PHE A 669 35.11 11.98 -41.44
CA PHE A 669 35.64 11.07 -42.45
C PHE A 669 35.17 9.65 -42.18
N ILE A 670 34.56 9.02 -43.19
CA ILE A 670 34.04 7.65 -43.15
C ILE A 670 34.82 6.75 -44.14
N ARG A 671 35.14 5.56 -43.68
CA ARG A 671 35.66 4.48 -44.49
C ARG A 671 34.70 3.31 -44.49
N ASP A 672 34.14 3.02 -45.67
CA ASP A 672 33.19 1.94 -45.86
C ASP A 672 33.92 0.66 -46.30
N GLU A 673 33.72 -0.43 -45.54
CA GLU A 673 34.27 -1.77 -45.82
C GLU A 673 33.14 -2.82 -45.85
N ASP A 674 33.46 -4.06 -46.28
CA ASP A 674 32.44 -5.10 -46.49
C ASP A 674 31.50 -5.29 -45.31
N PHE A 675 32.05 -5.43 -44.08
CA PHE A 675 31.26 -5.72 -42.87
C PHE A 675 31.18 -4.56 -41.90
N PHE A 676 32.04 -3.55 -42.07
CA PHE A 676 32.16 -2.46 -41.09
C PHE A 676 32.23 -1.10 -41.78
N VAL A 677 31.71 -0.10 -41.10
CA VAL A 677 31.95 1.29 -41.44
C VAL A 677 32.74 1.93 -40.28
N TYR A 678 33.87 2.52 -40.62
CA TYR A 678 34.74 3.19 -39.66
C TYR A 678 34.59 4.70 -39.79
N ALA A 679 34.39 5.39 -38.65
CA ALA A 679 34.48 6.85 -38.57
C ALA A 679 35.64 7.25 -37.64
N LYS A 680 36.49 8.15 -38.08
CA LYS A 680 37.67 8.58 -37.31
C LYS A 680 37.83 10.06 -37.30
N GLY A 681 38.15 10.60 -36.14
CA GLY A 681 38.54 11.99 -35.90
C GLY A 681 39.79 12.06 -35.06
N ASP A 682 40.13 13.26 -34.56
CA ASP A 682 41.36 13.47 -33.79
C ASP A 682 41.38 12.68 -32.47
N ASN A 683 40.24 12.57 -31.82
CA ASN A 683 40.08 11.94 -30.49
C ASN A 683 39.09 10.80 -30.44
N PHE A 684 38.52 10.38 -31.58
CA PHE A 684 37.53 9.28 -31.60
C PHE A 684 37.76 8.32 -32.77
N GLU A 685 37.34 7.07 -32.55
CA GLU A 685 37.27 6.04 -33.59
C GLU A 685 36.04 5.17 -33.32
N TYR A 686 35.07 5.17 -34.26
CA TYR A 686 33.83 4.40 -34.16
C TYR A 686 33.79 3.32 -35.23
N ARG A 687 33.24 2.16 -34.85
CA ARG A 687 33.01 1.06 -35.77
C ARG A 687 31.52 0.70 -35.77
N PHE A 688 30.88 0.93 -36.90
CA PHE A 688 29.51 0.51 -37.16
C PHE A 688 29.54 -0.88 -37.81
N ASN A 689 28.84 -1.84 -37.20
CA ASN A 689 28.76 -3.21 -37.69
C ASN A 689 27.51 -3.37 -38.57
N LYS A 690 27.71 -3.63 -39.88
CA LYS A 690 26.61 -3.75 -40.85
C LYS A 690 25.71 -4.97 -40.59
N GLN A 691 26.20 -6.02 -39.93
CA GLN A 691 25.42 -7.20 -39.60
C GLN A 691 24.51 -6.99 -38.38
N LEU A 692 24.92 -6.10 -37.49
CA LEU A 692 24.15 -5.72 -36.29
C LEU A 692 23.29 -4.47 -36.49
N GLY A 693 23.56 -3.67 -37.55
CA GLY A 693 22.88 -2.44 -37.84
C GLY A 693 23.12 -1.32 -36.81
N ASN A 694 24.24 -1.41 -36.09
CA ASN A 694 24.61 -0.42 -35.08
C ASN A 694 26.12 -0.49 -34.73
N PHE A 695 26.57 0.39 -33.81
CA PHE A 695 27.94 0.40 -33.35
C PHE A 695 28.26 -0.81 -32.44
N ASP A 696 29.41 -1.41 -32.65
CA ASP A 696 30.01 -2.44 -31.79
C ASP A 696 31.34 -2.02 -31.16
N SER A 697 31.79 -0.78 -31.45
CA SER A 697 32.95 -0.15 -30.80
C SER A 697 32.86 1.36 -30.88
N MET A 698 33.10 2.03 -29.77
CA MET A 698 33.18 3.47 -29.61
C MET A 698 34.40 3.83 -28.78
N VAL A 699 35.52 4.13 -29.43
CA VAL A 699 36.77 4.50 -28.78
C VAL A 699 36.89 6.02 -28.72
N VAL A 700 37.17 6.56 -27.54
CA VAL A 700 37.44 7.99 -27.35
C VAL A 700 38.69 8.16 -26.51
N ASN A 701 39.59 9.03 -27.00
CA ASN A 701 40.89 9.24 -26.34
C ASN A 701 41.67 7.94 -26.05
N GLY A 702 41.44 6.91 -26.90
CA GLY A 702 42.06 5.58 -26.79
C GLY A 702 41.38 4.61 -25.80
N GLU A 703 40.25 5.02 -25.18
CA GLU A 703 39.45 4.17 -24.29
C GLU A 703 38.21 3.65 -25.03
N GLU A 704 38.00 2.33 -25.04
CA GLU A 704 36.76 1.70 -25.54
C GLU A 704 35.64 1.92 -24.47
N LEU A 705 34.54 2.50 -24.85
CA LEU A 705 33.43 2.79 -23.95
C LEU A 705 32.37 1.68 -23.91
N LEU A 706 32.21 0.95 -25.00
CA LEU A 706 31.22 -0.14 -25.11
C LEU A 706 31.77 -1.44 -24.56
N ASN A 707 30.99 -2.11 -23.71
CA ASN A 707 31.24 -3.48 -23.28
C ASN A 707 30.53 -4.49 -24.21
N ALA A 708 29.49 -4.07 -24.91
CA ALA A 708 28.77 -4.86 -25.92
C ALA A 708 28.19 -3.95 -27.00
N PRO A 709 27.82 -4.50 -28.19
CA PRO A 709 27.21 -3.73 -29.26
C PRO A 709 25.90 -3.04 -28.84
N VAL A 710 25.68 -1.81 -29.33
CA VAL A 710 24.44 -1.08 -29.17
C VAL A 710 23.30 -1.82 -29.85
N LYS A 711 22.17 -1.98 -29.20
CA LYS A 711 21.01 -2.71 -29.74
C LYS A 711 19.70 -1.94 -29.52
N LEU A 712 18.73 -2.12 -30.42
CA LEU A 712 17.37 -1.71 -30.21
C LEU A 712 16.63 -2.78 -29.41
N SER A 713 15.86 -2.40 -28.42
CA SER A 713 15.09 -3.31 -27.57
C SER A 713 13.70 -2.75 -27.29
N ALA A 714 12.73 -3.65 -27.17
CA ALA A 714 11.36 -3.35 -26.81
C ALA A 714 10.91 -4.10 -25.55
N PHE A 715 11.83 -4.60 -24.75
CA PHE A 715 11.55 -5.39 -23.56
C PHE A 715 12.02 -4.68 -22.29
N ARG A 716 11.17 -4.63 -21.25
CA ARG A 716 11.53 -4.26 -19.88
C ARG A 716 11.45 -5.49 -18.97
N ALA A 717 12.18 -5.49 -17.86
CA ALA A 717 11.97 -6.49 -16.82
C ALA A 717 10.54 -6.31 -16.27
N PRO A 718 9.67 -7.32 -16.42
CA PRO A 718 8.27 -7.16 -16.02
C PRO A 718 8.15 -6.80 -14.56
N ILE A 719 7.32 -5.80 -14.27
CA ILE A 719 6.91 -5.46 -12.92
C ILE A 719 5.73 -6.32 -12.49
N ASP A 720 5.40 -6.33 -11.20
CA ASP A 720 4.28 -7.12 -10.70
C ASP A 720 2.94 -6.74 -11.37
N ASN A 721 2.75 -5.47 -11.75
CA ASN A 721 1.59 -5.03 -12.51
C ASN A 721 1.56 -5.55 -13.95
N ASP A 722 2.69 -6.03 -14.48
CA ASP A 722 2.75 -6.64 -15.82
C ASP A 722 2.40 -8.15 -15.81
N ARG A 723 2.17 -8.78 -14.64
CA ARG A 723 1.97 -10.23 -14.51
C ARG A 723 0.89 -10.82 -15.43
N ASN A 724 -0.17 -10.07 -15.67
CA ASN A 724 -1.24 -10.46 -16.59
C ASN A 724 -0.90 -10.22 -18.06
N ARG A 725 0.20 -9.50 -18.35
CA ARG A 725 0.64 -9.10 -19.70
C ARG A 725 1.92 -9.80 -20.15
N ILE A 726 2.76 -10.25 -19.21
CA ILE A 726 4.06 -10.89 -19.53
C ILE A 726 3.94 -12.02 -20.55
N ARG A 727 2.84 -12.80 -20.52
CA ARG A 727 2.58 -13.88 -21.49
C ARG A 727 2.49 -13.40 -22.94
N PHE A 728 2.15 -12.13 -23.16
CA PHE A 728 2.05 -11.53 -24.50
C PHE A 728 3.35 -10.88 -24.95
N TRP A 729 4.26 -10.55 -24.04
CA TRP A 729 5.55 -9.93 -24.36
C TRP A 729 6.69 -10.91 -24.42
N ALA A 730 6.80 -11.80 -23.42
CA ALA A 730 7.91 -12.72 -23.25
C ALA A 730 7.60 -14.13 -23.77
N LYS A 731 8.65 -14.93 -23.95
CA LYS A 731 8.57 -16.33 -24.35
C LYS A 731 8.03 -17.25 -23.25
N LYS A 732 7.30 -16.73 -22.28
CA LYS A 732 6.71 -17.53 -21.20
C LYS A 732 5.61 -18.45 -21.70
N ASN A 733 4.90 -18.03 -22.75
CA ASN A 733 3.89 -18.83 -23.44
C ASN A 733 4.23 -18.88 -24.94
N GLU A 734 4.63 -20.04 -25.43
CA GLU A 734 5.08 -20.25 -26.80
C GLU A 734 4.03 -19.89 -27.87
N TRP A 735 2.75 -19.86 -27.52
CA TRP A 735 1.67 -19.58 -28.47
C TRP A 735 1.22 -18.11 -28.48
N GLU A 736 1.34 -17.39 -27.38
CA GLU A 736 0.74 -16.05 -27.24
C GLU A 736 1.74 -14.90 -27.29
N GLY A 737 3.01 -15.12 -26.87
CA GLY A 737 3.99 -14.06 -26.71
C GLY A 737 4.64 -13.58 -28.02
N GLU A 738 4.92 -12.29 -28.10
CA GLU A 738 5.79 -11.69 -29.14
C GLU A 738 7.26 -12.06 -28.92
N ASN A 739 7.61 -12.69 -27.81
CA ASN A 739 8.95 -13.16 -27.45
C ASN A 739 9.99 -12.02 -27.42
N LEU A 740 9.59 -10.85 -26.92
CA LEU A 740 10.44 -9.65 -26.88
C LEU A 740 11.67 -9.82 -25.98
N ASP A 741 11.59 -10.67 -24.98
CA ASP A 741 12.71 -11.04 -24.08
C ASP A 741 13.86 -11.74 -24.83
N VAL A 742 13.60 -12.31 -25.98
CA VAL A 742 14.55 -12.98 -26.87
C VAL A 742 14.48 -12.41 -28.29
N ALA A 743 14.18 -11.11 -28.39
CA ALA A 743 14.14 -10.42 -29.66
C ALA A 743 15.54 -10.09 -30.18
N PHE A 744 15.67 -10.02 -31.49
CA PHE A 744 16.88 -9.64 -32.19
C PHE A 744 16.60 -8.75 -33.39
N THR A 745 17.58 -7.95 -33.74
CA THR A 745 17.61 -7.16 -34.96
C THR A 745 18.02 -8.01 -36.14
N ASN A 746 17.27 -7.93 -37.22
CA ASN A 746 17.63 -8.51 -38.50
C ASN A 746 17.84 -7.37 -39.51
N VAL A 747 19.09 -7.19 -39.95
CA VAL A 747 19.49 -6.16 -40.89
C VAL A 747 19.24 -6.65 -42.33
N ARG A 748 18.50 -5.87 -43.11
CA ARG A 748 18.20 -6.20 -44.48
C ARG A 748 19.22 -5.63 -45.45
N ASP A 749 19.58 -4.37 -45.24
CA ASP A 749 20.60 -3.67 -46.00
C ASP A 749 21.17 -2.49 -45.23
N VAL A 750 22.33 -2.02 -45.59
CA VAL A 750 22.99 -0.83 -45.05
C VAL A 750 23.49 0.02 -46.23
N VAL A 751 23.11 1.27 -46.22
CA VAL A 751 23.54 2.27 -47.22
C VAL A 751 24.40 3.33 -46.54
N VAL A 752 25.58 3.61 -47.15
CA VAL A 752 26.49 4.66 -46.65
C VAL A 752 26.52 5.78 -47.68
N ASP A 753 26.22 7.00 -47.26
CA ASP A 753 26.27 8.21 -48.08
C ASP A 753 26.89 9.39 -47.33
N GLY A 754 28.06 9.79 -47.71
CA GLY A 754 28.83 10.81 -47.02
C GLY A 754 29.15 10.40 -45.57
N ASN A 755 28.65 11.14 -44.59
CA ASN A 755 28.77 10.83 -43.15
C ASN A 755 27.54 10.14 -42.58
N SER A 756 26.60 9.72 -43.42
CA SER A 756 25.36 9.06 -43.07
C SER A 756 25.45 7.56 -43.28
N ILE A 757 25.02 6.78 -42.31
CA ILE A 757 24.83 5.33 -42.43
C ILE A 757 23.35 5.05 -42.14
N VAL A 758 22.70 4.38 -43.06
CA VAL A 758 21.28 4.02 -42.96
C VAL A 758 21.16 2.50 -42.98
N ALA A 759 20.68 1.92 -41.89
CA ALA A 759 20.39 0.50 -41.80
C ALA A 759 18.89 0.24 -41.78
N ASN A 760 18.41 -0.55 -42.74
CA ASN A 760 17.03 -1.02 -42.80
C ASN A 760 16.91 -2.34 -42.03
N CYS A 761 16.12 -2.34 -40.98
CA CYS A 761 16.09 -3.39 -39.97
C CYS A 761 14.68 -3.85 -39.64
N THR A 762 14.61 -5.01 -39.00
CA THR A 762 13.41 -5.47 -38.30
C THR A 762 13.77 -5.95 -36.91
N LEU A 763 12.89 -5.71 -35.96
CA LEU A 763 12.95 -6.30 -34.61
C LEU A 763 11.94 -7.43 -34.53
N SER A 764 12.39 -8.62 -34.16
CA SER A 764 11.54 -9.82 -34.07
C SER A 764 11.89 -10.64 -32.85
N GLY A 765 10.92 -11.09 -32.08
CA GLY A 765 11.13 -12.20 -31.16
C GLY A 765 11.37 -13.50 -31.93
N ILE A 766 12.05 -14.48 -31.28
CA ILE A 766 12.33 -15.78 -31.90
C ILE A 766 11.03 -16.46 -32.35
N SER A 767 11.00 -17.02 -33.53
CA SER A 767 9.83 -17.68 -34.15
C SER A 767 8.60 -16.78 -34.31
N ARG A 768 8.79 -15.46 -34.37
CA ARG A 768 7.73 -14.47 -34.62
C ARG A 768 8.01 -13.64 -35.88
N MET A 769 6.93 -13.12 -36.46
CA MET A 769 7.04 -12.06 -37.46
C MET A 769 7.58 -10.77 -36.84
N PRO A 770 8.25 -9.91 -37.61
CA PRO A 770 8.72 -8.65 -37.11
C PRO A 770 7.62 -7.87 -36.38
N VAL A 771 7.86 -7.49 -35.13
CA VAL A 771 6.97 -6.62 -34.37
C VAL A 771 7.16 -5.15 -34.78
N PHE A 772 8.41 -4.81 -35.19
CA PHE A 772 8.76 -3.47 -35.61
C PHE A 772 9.65 -3.50 -36.84
N ASN A 773 9.26 -2.81 -37.89
CA ASN A 773 10.03 -2.57 -39.12
C ASN A 773 10.56 -1.14 -39.05
N TYR A 774 11.88 -0.97 -39.15
CA TYR A 774 12.48 0.32 -38.89
C TYR A 774 13.73 0.59 -39.70
N GLN A 775 14.07 1.86 -39.75
CA GLN A 775 15.32 2.38 -40.23
C GLN A 775 16.07 3.05 -39.06
N THR A 776 17.32 2.65 -38.84
CA THR A 776 18.26 3.40 -38.01
C THR A 776 19.16 4.19 -38.94
N LYS A 777 19.08 5.52 -38.87
CA LYS A 777 20.00 6.42 -39.52
C LYS A 777 20.95 7.00 -38.48
N VAL A 778 22.25 6.95 -38.73
CA VAL A 778 23.26 7.62 -37.92
C VAL A 778 24.07 8.57 -38.77
N GLU A 779 24.28 9.80 -38.32
CA GLU A 779 25.10 10.79 -38.96
C GLU A 779 26.25 11.16 -38.05
N ILE A 780 27.52 11.05 -38.55
CA ILE A 780 28.71 11.22 -37.72
C ILE A 780 29.40 12.52 -38.10
N TYR A 781 29.72 13.35 -37.13
CA TYR A 781 30.31 14.67 -37.34
C TYR A 781 31.76 14.73 -36.87
N SER A 782 32.51 15.70 -37.38
CA SER A 782 33.95 15.85 -37.15
C SER A 782 34.32 16.12 -35.69
N ASP A 783 33.39 16.56 -34.86
CA ASP A 783 33.55 16.75 -33.42
C ASP A 783 33.22 15.49 -32.60
N GLY A 784 33.01 14.34 -33.25
CA GLY A 784 32.68 13.07 -32.61
C GLY A 784 31.20 12.93 -32.26
N ARG A 785 30.37 13.91 -32.57
CA ARG A 785 28.93 13.78 -32.37
C ARG A 785 28.31 12.80 -33.35
N ILE A 786 27.40 11.95 -32.83
CA ILE A 786 26.58 11.01 -33.60
C ILE A 786 25.13 11.43 -33.44
N SER A 787 24.43 11.69 -34.55
CA SER A 787 22.97 11.92 -34.52
C SER A 787 22.27 10.65 -34.90
N TYR A 788 21.44 10.13 -34.02
CA TYR A 788 20.58 8.97 -34.24
C TYR A 788 19.19 9.40 -34.69
N THR A 789 18.65 8.73 -35.70
CA THR A 789 17.24 8.82 -36.09
C THR A 789 16.69 7.39 -36.18
N LEU A 790 15.65 7.10 -35.44
CA LEU A 790 14.83 5.89 -35.56
C LEU A 790 13.53 6.28 -36.22
N ASP A 791 13.22 5.65 -37.34
CA ASP A 791 11.95 5.82 -38.10
C ASP A 791 11.38 4.45 -38.43
N GLY A 792 10.14 4.17 -38.01
CA GLY A 792 9.62 2.84 -38.23
C GLY A 792 8.16 2.65 -37.92
N LYS A 793 7.69 1.42 -38.19
CA LYS A 793 6.28 1.06 -38.03
C LYS A 793 6.14 -0.22 -37.20
N VAL A 794 5.32 -0.15 -36.16
CA VAL A 794 4.87 -1.30 -35.38
C VAL A 794 3.85 -2.08 -36.23
N ARG A 795 3.97 -3.41 -36.27
CA ARG A 795 3.05 -4.28 -37.03
C ARG A 795 1.60 -4.07 -36.58
N GLU A 796 0.69 -4.02 -37.54
CA GLU A 796 -0.74 -4.05 -37.26
C GLU A 796 -1.11 -5.32 -36.47
N GLY A 797 -1.94 -5.18 -35.43
CA GLY A 797 -2.32 -6.27 -34.55
C GLY A 797 -1.28 -6.72 -33.52
N ALA A 798 -0.07 -6.12 -33.52
CA ALA A 798 0.87 -6.32 -32.42
C ALA A 798 0.32 -5.73 -31.14
N ILE A 799 0.59 -6.40 -30.00
CA ILE A 799 0.29 -5.85 -28.70
C ILE A 799 1.08 -4.55 -28.48
N TRP A 800 0.57 -3.67 -27.62
CA TRP A 800 1.34 -2.50 -27.19
C TRP A 800 2.67 -2.92 -26.54
N LEU A 801 3.69 -2.08 -26.74
CA LEU A 801 5.04 -2.40 -26.29
C LEU A 801 5.26 -1.95 -24.84
N PRO A 802 6.00 -2.73 -24.02
CA PRO A 802 6.36 -2.27 -22.67
C PRO A 802 7.32 -1.06 -22.71
N ARG A 803 8.19 -1.00 -23.71
CA ARG A 803 9.09 0.12 -24.01
C ARG A 803 9.63 0.01 -25.43
N LEU A 804 10.29 1.07 -25.91
CA LEU A 804 11.10 1.02 -27.15
C LEU A 804 12.27 1.99 -27.05
N GLY A 805 13.50 1.49 -27.22
CA GLY A 805 14.68 2.33 -27.22
C GLY A 805 15.99 1.58 -27.45
N TYR A 806 17.08 2.33 -27.45
CA TYR A 806 18.44 1.78 -27.61
C TYR A 806 19.06 1.44 -26.26
N GLU A 807 19.75 0.33 -26.20
CA GLU A 807 20.55 -0.12 -25.06
C GLU A 807 22.03 0.02 -25.37
N PHE A 808 22.76 0.74 -24.50
CA PHE A 808 24.21 0.88 -24.49
C PHE A 808 24.72 0.15 -23.27
N GLU A 809 25.57 -0.82 -23.44
CA GLU A 809 26.26 -1.49 -22.36
C GLU A 809 27.67 -0.90 -22.25
N LEU A 810 27.88 -0.10 -21.19
CA LEU A 810 29.14 0.58 -20.93
C LEU A 810 29.99 -0.21 -19.93
N ASN A 811 31.29 0.10 -19.88
CA ASN A 811 32.18 -0.44 -18.86
C ASN A 811 31.62 -0.13 -17.46
N LYS A 812 31.71 -1.10 -16.56
CA LYS A 812 31.10 -1.06 -15.20
C LYS A 812 31.54 0.12 -14.32
N ASP A 813 32.62 0.81 -14.66
CA ASP A 813 33.14 1.95 -13.92
C ASP A 813 32.42 3.27 -14.26
N ASN A 814 31.53 3.26 -15.26
CA ASN A 814 30.76 4.42 -15.71
C ASN A 814 29.43 4.54 -14.96
N GLN A 815 29.48 4.75 -13.64
CA GLN A 815 28.29 4.65 -12.78
C GLN A 815 27.63 5.97 -12.43
N LYS A 816 28.35 7.09 -12.47
CA LYS A 816 27.83 8.42 -12.09
C LYS A 816 27.27 9.15 -13.30
N PHE A 817 26.17 9.82 -13.10
CA PHE A 817 25.57 10.60 -14.18
C PHE A 817 24.86 11.85 -13.68
N LYS A 818 24.74 12.81 -14.60
CA LYS A 818 24.01 14.06 -14.44
C LYS A 818 22.97 14.17 -15.55
N TYR A 819 21.77 14.57 -15.19
CA TYR A 819 20.68 14.64 -16.16
C TYR A 819 19.75 15.82 -15.94
N PHE A 820 19.10 16.26 -17.02
CA PHE A 820 17.96 17.16 -16.98
C PHE A 820 16.74 16.39 -17.41
N ALA A 821 15.84 16.09 -16.46
CA ALA A 821 14.64 15.29 -16.65
C ALA A 821 13.68 15.46 -15.46
N ASN A 822 12.58 14.74 -15.48
CA ASN A 822 11.79 14.52 -14.27
C ASN A 822 12.58 13.68 -13.25
N GLY A 823 12.64 14.17 -12.02
CA GLY A 823 13.41 13.56 -10.94
C GLY A 823 13.09 14.21 -9.58
N PRO A 824 13.82 13.86 -8.49
CA PRO A 824 14.98 12.96 -8.45
C PRO A 824 14.65 11.45 -8.46
N TYR A 825 13.40 11.06 -8.18
CA TYR A 825 12.98 9.67 -8.09
C TYR A 825 12.58 9.11 -9.46
N GLU A 826 12.60 7.78 -9.60
CA GLU A 826 12.04 7.11 -10.77
C GLU A 826 10.61 7.53 -11.03
N ASN A 827 10.22 7.58 -12.28
CA ASN A 827 8.87 8.00 -12.67
C ASN A 827 8.51 7.45 -14.04
N TYR A 828 7.20 7.30 -14.25
CA TYR A 828 6.59 6.77 -15.47
C TYR A 828 5.45 7.69 -15.89
N CYS A 829 4.96 7.57 -17.11
CA CYS A 829 3.97 8.50 -17.65
C CYS A 829 2.65 8.59 -16.83
N ASP A 830 2.33 7.54 -16.05
CA ASP A 830 1.18 7.47 -15.16
C ASP A 830 1.54 7.63 -13.66
N MET A 831 2.85 7.70 -13.34
CA MET A 831 3.38 7.90 -11.99
C MET A 831 4.45 8.99 -12.02
N CYS A 832 4.05 10.26 -12.11
CA CYS A 832 4.98 11.38 -12.33
C CYS A 832 4.62 12.69 -11.60
N HIS A 833 3.65 12.68 -10.68
CA HIS A 833 3.22 13.89 -9.97
C HIS A 833 4.07 14.20 -8.74
N HIS A 834 4.92 13.26 -8.34
CA HIS A 834 5.87 13.41 -7.22
C HIS A 834 7.23 13.97 -7.64
N VAL A 835 7.46 14.18 -8.93
CA VAL A 835 8.73 14.65 -9.49
C VAL A 835 8.61 16.05 -10.08
N ARG A 836 9.75 16.66 -10.34
CA ARG A 836 9.87 17.95 -11.05
C ARG A 836 10.92 17.87 -12.13
N GLN A 837 10.83 18.73 -13.12
CA GLN A 837 11.86 18.85 -14.13
C GLN A 837 12.99 19.77 -13.64
N ASP A 838 14.20 19.22 -13.53
CA ASP A 838 15.38 19.97 -13.06
C ASP A 838 16.67 19.22 -13.45
N TRP A 839 17.83 19.80 -13.11
CA TRP A 839 19.11 19.12 -13.13
C TRP A 839 19.28 18.28 -11.87
N PHE A 840 19.66 17.01 -12.06
CA PHE A 840 19.98 16.09 -10.98
C PHE A 840 21.30 15.38 -11.25
N GLU A 841 21.92 14.91 -10.19
CA GLU A 841 23.08 14.04 -10.21
C GLU A 841 22.75 12.76 -9.45
N SER A 842 23.12 11.61 -10.01
CA SER A 842 22.82 10.30 -9.43
C SER A 842 23.92 9.29 -9.77
N ASN A 843 23.72 8.05 -9.34
CA ASN A 843 24.57 6.91 -9.68
C ASN A 843 23.77 5.61 -9.65
N CYS A 844 24.30 4.55 -10.25
CA CYS A 844 23.64 3.25 -10.37
C CYS A 844 23.22 2.62 -9.03
N ASP A 845 23.94 2.90 -7.94
CA ASP A 845 23.59 2.36 -6.62
C ASP A 845 22.41 3.12 -6.01
N SER A 846 22.34 4.43 -6.22
CA SER A 846 21.23 5.28 -5.75
C SER A 846 19.94 5.04 -6.51
N GLU A 847 20.02 4.63 -7.76
CA GLU A 847 18.86 4.29 -8.60
C GLU A 847 18.36 2.85 -8.39
N TYR A 848 19.15 1.99 -7.75
CA TYR A 848 18.75 0.62 -7.51
C TYR A 848 17.72 0.54 -6.38
N VAL A 849 16.56 -0.04 -6.70
CA VAL A 849 15.49 -0.30 -5.74
C VAL A 849 15.44 -1.80 -5.43
N ASN A 850 15.54 -2.12 -4.15
CA ASN A 850 15.64 -3.51 -3.66
C ASN A 850 14.26 -4.17 -3.51
N TYR A 851 13.50 -4.28 -4.62
CA TYR A 851 12.23 -5.00 -4.59
C TYR A 851 12.45 -6.47 -4.18
N PRO A 852 11.61 -7.07 -3.32
CA PRO A 852 11.73 -8.48 -2.91
C PRO A 852 11.84 -9.43 -4.10
N MET A 853 11.01 -9.25 -5.13
CA MET A 853 11.17 -9.86 -6.43
C MET A 853 11.72 -8.81 -7.40
N PRO A 854 12.96 -9.00 -7.91
CA PRO A 854 13.59 -8.03 -8.81
C PRO A 854 12.76 -7.75 -10.06
N GLN A 855 12.65 -6.48 -10.43
CA GLN A 855 11.81 -6.01 -11.52
C GLN A 855 12.30 -4.68 -12.06
N GLU A 856 11.65 -4.16 -13.10
CA GLU A 856 11.95 -2.85 -13.70
C GLU A 856 11.85 -1.72 -12.65
N HIS A 857 12.85 -0.83 -12.67
CA HIS A 857 12.91 0.39 -11.85
C HIS A 857 13.91 1.39 -12.42
N GLY A 858 13.92 2.62 -11.90
CA GLY A 858 14.91 3.65 -12.22
C GLY A 858 14.71 4.34 -13.57
N VAL A 859 13.51 4.38 -14.12
CA VAL A 859 13.19 5.18 -15.32
C VAL A 859 13.00 6.64 -14.95
N HIS A 860 13.54 7.53 -15.77
CA HIS A 860 13.30 8.98 -15.72
C HIS A 860 12.68 9.46 -17.01
N THR A 861 11.51 10.08 -16.93
CA THR A 861 10.77 10.60 -18.06
C THR A 861 11.15 12.05 -18.36
N ASN A 862 10.77 12.53 -19.54
CA ASN A 862 10.88 13.93 -19.95
C ASN A 862 12.33 14.46 -19.96
N ALA A 863 13.29 13.57 -20.29
CA ALA A 863 14.70 13.90 -20.33
C ALA A 863 15.05 14.72 -21.58
N ARG A 864 15.96 15.65 -21.41
CA ARG A 864 16.56 16.46 -22.48
C ARG A 864 18.07 16.28 -22.56
N SER A 865 18.68 15.87 -21.47
CA SER A 865 20.12 15.65 -21.36
C SER A 865 20.41 14.56 -20.32
N LEU A 866 21.32 13.65 -20.69
CA LEU A 866 21.94 12.67 -19.79
C LEU A 866 23.44 12.66 -20.07
N CYS A 867 24.28 12.82 -19.06
CA CYS A 867 25.73 12.79 -19.17
C CYS A 867 26.32 11.82 -18.15
N ILE A 868 27.01 10.80 -18.64
CA ILE A 868 27.60 9.72 -17.83
C ILE A 868 29.11 9.96 -17.71
N GLU A 869 29.62 10.04 -16.47
CA GLU A 869 31.04 10.24 -16.10
C GLU A 869 31.73 11.42 -16.84
N ASN A 870 30.98 12.38 -17.37
CA ASN A 870 31.46 13.40 -18.30
C ASN A 870 32.14 12.84 -19.57
N LYS A 871 31.92 11.53 -19.88
CA LYS A 871 32.50 10.85 -21.03
C LYS A 871 31.55 10.72 -22.20
N ILE A 872 30.27 10.46 -21.91
CA ILE A 872 29.23 10.29 -22.93
C ILE A 872 27.97 11.11 -22.56
N LYS A 873 27.52 11.93 -23.48
CA LYS A 873 26.36 12.80 -23.33
C LYS A 873 25.30 12.49 -24.35
N PHE A 874 24.10 12.21 -23.92
CA PHE A 874 22.88 12.06 -24.73
C PHE A 874 22.06 13.34 -24.63
N THR A 875 21.55 13.84 -25.74
CA THR A 875 20.69 15.04 -25.81
C THR A 875 19.64 14.86 -26.91
N ALA A 876 18.46 15.43 -26.72
CA ALA A 876 17.41 15.43 -27.74
C ALA A 876 16.64 16.74 -27.76
N GLU A 877 16.07 17.11 -28.93
CA GLU A 877 15.20 18.27 -29.09
C GLU A 877 13.80 17.95 -28.55
N GLU A 878 13.30 16.75 -28.81
CA GLU A 878 12.09 16.20 -28.20
C GLU A 878 12.48 15.41 -26.94
N PRO A 879 11.61 15.33 -25.91
CA PRO A 879 11.92 14.56 -24.71
C PRO A 879 12.14 13.09 -25.02
N PHE A 880 13.04 12.48 -24.27
CA PHE A 880 13.25 11.03 -24.24
C PHE A 880 13.11 10.52 -22.81
N GLU A 881 13.12 9.21 -22.67
CA GLU A 881 13.16 8.57 -21.37
C GLU A 881 14.48 7.78 -21.23
N PHE A 882 14.97 7.62 -20.01
CA PHE A 882 16.21 6.88 -19.82
C PHE A 882 16.20 6.07 -18.53
N ASN A 883 17.09 5.10 -18.49
CA ASN A 883 17.45 4.36 -17.30
C ASN A 883 18.96 4.10 -17.30
N VAL A 884 19.60 4.21 -16.13
CA VAL A 884 21.01 3.85 -15.93
C VAL A 884 21.09 2.87 -14.76
N SER A 885 21.40 1.62 -15.06
CA SER A 885 21.36 0.53 -14.10
C SER A 885 22.68 -0.24 -14.04
N LYS A 886 22.98 -0.79 -12.87
CA LYS A 886 24.07 -1.75 -12.68
C LYS A 886 23.73 -3.18 -13.09
N TYR A 887 22.45 -3.46 -13.34
CA TYR A 887 21.97 -4.77 -13.77
C TYR A 887 21.24 -4.67 -15.10
N SER A 888 21.44 -5.69 -15.94
CA SER A 888 20.69 -5.78 -17.19
C SER A 888 19.23 -6.12 -16.94
N THR A 889 18.36 -5.75 -17.88
CA THR A 889 16.94 -6.15 -17.90
C THR A 889 16.76 -7.66 -17.69
N HIS A 890 17.66 -8.49 -18.27
CA HIS A 890 17.58 -9.93 -18.14
C HIS A 890 18.04 -10.47 -16.79
N GLN A 891 18.98 -9.83 -16.11
CA GLN A 891 19.34 -10.20 -14.75
C GLN A 891 18.14 -9.97 -13.81
N LEU A 892 17.49 -8.82 -13.90
CA LEU A 892 16.29 -8.51 -13.10
C LEU A 892 15.14 -9.48 -13.43
N TYR A 893 14.89 -9.76 -14.71
CA TYR A 893 13.79 -10.64 -15.14
C TYR A 893 13.94 -12.09 -14.68
N LYS A 894 15.17 -12.61 -14.58
CA LYS A 894 15.43 -14.02 -14.23
C LYS A 894 15.45 -14.28 -12.72
N ALA A 895 15.76 -13.26 -11.93
CA ALA A 895 15.89 -13.40 -10.49
C ALA A 895 14.50 -13.41 -9.84
N MET A 896 14.28 -14.35 -8.94
CA MET A 896 13.11 -14.39 -8.06
C MET A 896 13.37 -13.66 -6.75
N HIS A 897 14.65 -13.58 -6.34
CA HIS A 897 15.10 -12.89 -5.14
C HIS A 897 16.35 -12.05 -5.43
N THR A 898 16.62 -11.10 -4.55
CA THR A 898 17.70 -10.14 -4.74
C THR A 898 19.11 -10.76 -4.75
N ASP A 899 19.31 -11.85 -4.02
CA ASP A 899 20.56 -12.64 -3.99
C ASP A 899 20.80 -13.46 -5.29
N GLU A 900 19.77 -13.62 -6.12
CA GLU A 900 19.84 -14.36 -7.39
C GLU A 900 20.24 -13.47 -8.58
N ILE A 901 20.25 -12.15 -8.46
CA ILE A 901 20.54 -11.21 -9.56
C ILE A 901 21.97 -11.43 -10.09
N GLY A 902 22.89 -11.88 -9.24
CA GLY A 902 24.29 -12.06 -9.57
C GLY A 902 25.10 -10.76 -9.53
N ASN A 903 26.31 -10.81 -10.08
CA ASN A 903 27.22 -9.66 -10.03
C ASN A 903 26.94 -8.65 -11.15
N SER A 904 27.09 -7.38 -10.84
CA SER A 904 27.19 -6.32 -11.84
C SER A 904 28.46 -6.49 -12.66
N TYR A 905 28.35 -6.49 -13.98
CA TYR A 905 29.46 -6.65 -14.91
C TYR A 905 29.62 -5.48 -15.89
N ALA A 906 28.59 -4.63 -15.99
CA ALA A 906 28.54 -3.48 -16.88
C ALA A 906 27.65 -2.38 -16.27
N THR A 907 27.66 -1.20 -16.89
CA THR A 907 26.65 -0.17 -16.71
C THR A 907 25.70 -0.20 -17.91
N HIS A 908 24.43 -0.45 -17.64
CA HIS A 908 23.38 -0.57 -18.66
C HIS A 908 22.65 0.77 -18.79
N VAL A 909 22.76 1.38 -19.97
CA VAL A 909 22.10 2.69 -20.27
C VAL A 909 21.04 2.45 -21.33
N ARG A 910 19.82 2.84 -21.05
CA ARG A 910 18.73 2.83 -22.02
C ARG A 910 18.36 4.26 -22.38
N ILE A 911 18.23 4.50 -23.66
CA ILE A 911 17.74 5.75 -24.25
C ILE A 911 16.47 5.40 -24.99
N ASP A 912 15.34 5.66 -24.37
CA ASP A 912 14.04 5.20 -24.81
C ASP A 912 13.25 6.31 -25.50
N TYR A 913 12.55 5.93 -26.57
CA TYR A 913 11.48 6.74 -27.14
C TYR A 913 10.39 6.96 -26.09
N LYS A 914 9.89 5.86 -25.55
CA LYS A 914 8.90 5.84 -24.45
C LYS A 914 8.90 4.50 -23.73
N ASN A 915 8.45 4.53 -22.47
CA ASN A 915 7.98 3.41 -21.70
C ASN A 915 6.45 3.48 -21.53
N SER A 916 5.78 2.35 -21.52
CA SER A 916 4.40 2.28 -21.06
C SER A 916 4.34 2.52 -19.56
N GLY A 917 3.22 3.01 -19.07
CA GLY A 917 2.95 3.19 -17.64
C GLY A 917 3.07 1.90 -16.84
N ILE A 918 2.96 2.01 -15.55
CA ILE A 918 3.08 0.88 -14.61
C ILE A 918 1.74 0.40 -14.05
N GLY A 919 0.72 1.27 -13.98
CA GLY A 919 -0.64 0.92 -13.57
C GLY A 919 -0.76 0.29 -12.19
N SER A 920 -1.78 -0.55 -12.03
CA SER A 920 -2.07 -1.32 -10.82
C SER A 920 -2.64 -2.73 -11.12
N ASN A 921 -2.29 -3.31 -12.27
CA ASN A 921 -2.91 -4.53 -12.82
C ASN A 921 -2.41 -5.84 -12.18
N SER A 922 -1.66 -5.79 -11.10
CA SER A 922 -1.37 -6.99 -10.30
C SER A 922 -2.65 -7.57 -9.68
N CYS A 923 -3.57 -6.70 -9.21
CA CYS A 923 -4.94 -7.04 -8.80
C CYS A 923 -5.97 -5.99 -9.23
N GLY A 924 -5.64 -5.06 -10.10
CA GLY A 924 -6.49 -3.96 -10.54
C GLY A 924 -6.91 -4.06 -12.00
N PRO A 925 -7.54 -3.00 -12.54
CA PRO A 925 -7.86 -2.90 -13.94
C PRO A 925 -6.62 -2.85 -14.82
N ASP A 926 -6.80 -3.13 -16.10
CA ASP A 926 -5.74 -2.97 -17.10
C ASP A 926 -5.29 -1.51 -17.19
N LEU A 927 -4.01 -1.32 -17.56
CA LEU A 927 -3.45 0.02 -17.81
C LEU A 927 -4.36 0.81 -18.75
N GLU A 928 -4.62 2.07 -18.42
CA GLU A 928 -5.45 2.94 -19.29
C GLU A 928 -4.79 3.12 -20.66
N PRO A 929 -5.59 3.22 -21.76
CA PRO A 929 -5.07 3.27 -23.12
C PRO A 929 -4.06 4.38 -23.38
N GLU A 930 -4.20 5.52 -22.72
CA GLU A 930 -3.34 6.71 -22.88
C GLU A 930 -1.92 6.51 -22.35
N PHE A 931 -1.72 5.54 -21.45
CA PHE A 931 -0.41 5.20 -20.88
C PHE A 931 0.25 4.00 -21.56
N LYS A 932 -0.36 3.44 -22.59
CA LYS A 932 0.19 2.33 -23.38
C LYS A 932 0.99 2.84 -24.57
N LEU A 933 2.20 2.32 -24.76
CA LEU A 933 2.97 2.55 -26.00
C LEU A 933 2.33 1.74 -27.14
N SER A 934 1.29 2.32 -27.74
CA SER A 934 0.45 1.70 -28.76
C SER A 934 0.54 2.36 -30.13
N GLU A 935 1.35 3.40 -30.27
CA GLU A 935 1.63 4.12 -31.53
C GLU A 935 2.13 3.17 -32.61
N LYS A 936 1.61 3.32 -33.82
CA LYS A 936 2.01 2.48 -34.96
C LYS A 936 3.13 3.08 -35.78
N GLU A 937 3.29 4.38 -35.81
CA GLU A 937 4.37 5.10 -36.47
C GLU A 937 5.24 5.74 -35.39
N ILE A 938 6.54 5.45 -35.41
CA ILE A 938 7.49 5.91 -34.42
C ILE A 938 8.61 6.67 -35.11
N PHE A 939 8.82 7.88 -34.65
CA PHE A 939 9.94 8.72 -35.04
C PHE A 939 10.65 9.22 -33.79
N PHE A 940 11.96 8.96 -33.68
CA PHE A 940 12.75 9.31 -32.51
C PHE A 940 14.15 9.77 -32.91
N GLN A 941 14.58 10.91 -32.38
CA GLN A 941 15.90 11.48 -32.64
C GLN A 941 16.63 11.86 -31.36
N PHE A 942 17.90 11.54 -31.28
CA PHE A 942 18.79 11.99 -30.22
C PHE A 942 20.23 12.07 -30.71
N ASP A 943 21.04 12.90 -30.04
CA ASP A 943 22.48 12.99 -30.30
C ASP A 943 23.25 12.30 -29.18
N VAL A 944 24.33 11.61 -29.57
CA VAL A 944 25.38 11.10 -28.67
C VAL A 944 26.63 11.91 -28.93
N LYS A 945 27.18 12.52 -27.89
CA LYS A 945 28.47 13.21 -27.97
C LYS A 945 29.40 12.61 -26.94
N LEU A 946 30.57 12.22 -27.40
CA LEU A 946 31.61 11.69 -26.56
C LEU A 946 32.55 12.85 -26.19
N ALA A 947 32.91 12.98 -24.90
CA ALA A 947 33.62 14.14 -24.34
C ALA A 947 35.15 13.96 -24.38
#